data_c24b3a498c3e7ae1800a89a75067b416
#
_entry.id   c24b3a498c3e7ae1800a89a75067b416
#
_cell.length_a   1.000
_cell.length_b   1.000
_cell.length_c   1.000
_cell.angle_alpha   90.00
_cell.angle_beta   90.00
_cell.angle_gamma   90.00
#
_symmetry.space_group_name_H-M   'P 1'
#
loop_
_entity.id
_entity.type
_entity.pdbx_description
1 polymer ?
#
loop_
_entity_poly.entity_id
_entity_poly.type
_entity_poly.pdbx_seq_one_letter_code
_entity_poly.pdbx_strand_id
1 'polypeptide(L)'
;MDDDAVPEGVVVXPHVEGFFRRLVEHRWLVVLLHAGLFIAGLVGARAVRVDYSAEQFLVFEGAAQEVFEQYKEHFPREDLQVSAFLETTGPFTTDEYQTLEQLAXAFTDAGLDPVRWIGATDFIQEVIIDGESAVEFVRLEDRIDVSDATLQTILEPRRDHPLLVGSLWNQDLTVFGVHGYLAPTENNDTHRREVTAALQSTIADLSETSGRIVLSGLPVLRTTIPLALEADMTKLLGIGIIISFILLWLYFRRFSVAVLCFAGVAPAIVLTLGLMGYAGQSISVLTSVVPIVILVVALSDATHLIVGTREAWRSGRTITEAVVHTFTXLSRSCFFTSLTTALGFAGLIATRNHLIGEFGVLSALAVIVAYFVTLTLLPALLAFTKDLGPYQDWGERLYRGILARVESLLHLPVLWPSAAFGILLVVGIVAGSQLRVEAYIIDDLKERDTILEELRWIEDEGFGLFQINVYLAQESDEGHSPEMLQWIEXFQAFVEEDPAVLGSVGLPQIVNELGTAYGAQPVGSNPAMESGLSDGRTGQEITELLFLAELEDDDALRDVYLRDAGVGQVIVLVKDEGSSALSPLTARVEDRLQSHPPPTGRATATGTVKLTTVLWDQLISRFVPGIAFSIVLVWLALSWMFRSVWLGLLAVVPNLVPLVLLLGLMGLGGFDLKPSNILVFAIAFGIVADDTIHFLGALARNLRSSNQINAVLAQTIREVGPALVLVTVVVVAGFSXLMASRFXALFLIGFLTASAAVLALLADLVGFPALLRIXARQPAGRSLITGDPK
;
A
#
# COMPACT_ATOMS: atom_id res chain seq x y z
N MET A 1 0.66 2.06 -63.65
CA MET A 1 -0.75 2.37 -63.56
C MET A 1 -1.51 1.06 -63.44
N ASP A 2 -1.33 0.39 -62.31
CA ASP A 2 -2.12 -0.78 -61.99
C ASP A 2 -2.68 -0.59 -60.57
N ASP A 3 -3.95 -0.82 -60.43
CA ASP A 3 -4.70 -0.79 -59.19
C ASP A 3 -4.00 -1.68 -58.15
N ASP A 4 -3.34 -1.05 -57.20
CA ASP A 4 -2.86 -1.76 -56.02
C ASP A 4 -4.07 -2.21 -55.21
N ALA A 5 -4.56 -3.41 -55.52
CA ALA A 5 -5.66 -4.05 -54.83
C ALA A 5 -5.25 -4.26 -53.37
N VAL A 6 -5.91 -3.57 -52.47
CA VAL A 6 -5.92 -3.83 -51.03
C VAL A 6 -6.22 -5.32 -50.84
N PRO A 7 -5.41 -6.10 -50.12
CA PRO A 7 -5.72 -7.50 -49.87
C PRO A 7 -7.06 -7.63 -49.16
N GLU A 8 -8.04 -8.18 -49.84
CA GLU A 8 -9.35 -8.55 -49.29
C GLU A 8 -9.16 -9.67 -48.28
N GLY A 9 -9.07 -9.32 -47.01
CA GLY A 9 -8.83 -10.34 -45.97
C GLY A 9 -9.28 -10.00 -44.56
N VAL A 10 -9.65 -8.74 -44.31
CA VAL A 10 -10.30 -8.40 -43.05
C VAL A 10 -11.78 -8.19 -43.35
N VAL A 11 -12.62 -9.13 -42.96
CA VAL A 11 -14.08 -8.91 -42.99
C VAL A 11 -14.39 -7.84 -41.96
N VAL A 12 -14.32 -6.62 -42.43
CA VAL A 12 -14.77 -5.46 -41.64
C VAL A 12 -16.31 -5.49 -41.63
N UNK A 13 -16.80 -5.54 -40.52
CA UNK A 13 -17.87 -5.55 -40.47
C UNK A 13 -18.38 -4.42 -40.87
N PRO A 14 -19.24 -4.26 -41.84
CA PRO A 14 -19.73 -2.98 -42.34
C PRO A 14 -20.48 -2.17 -41.27
N HIS A 15 -21.00 -2.82 -40.27
CA HIS A 15 -21.66 -2.15 -39.16
C HIS A 15 -20.66 -1.32 -38.31
N VAL A 16 -19.39 -1.82 -38.12
CA VAL A 16 -18.36 -1.11 -37.37
C VAL A 16 -17.90 0.15 -38.12
N GLU A 17 -17.67 0.04 -39.41
CA GLU A 17 -17.34 1.20 -40.25
C GLU A 17 -18.47 2.24 -40.20
N GLY A 18 -19.73 1.78 -40.38
CA GLY A 18 -20.91 2.63 -40.30
C GLY A 18 -21.04 3.35 -38.94
N PHE A 19 -20.65 2.70 -37.85
CA PHE A 19 -20.65 3.31 -36.52
C PHE A 19 -19.63 4.46 -36.43
N PHE A 20 -18.39 4.25 -36.83
CA PHE A 20 -17.35 5.31 -36.77
C PHE A 20 -17.64 6.44 -37.73
N ARG A 21 -18.20 6.13 -38.91
CA ARG A 21 -18.63 7.14 -39.89
C ARG A 21 -19.69 8.06 -39.26
N ARG A 22 -20.70 7.50 -38.59
CA ARG A 22 -21.73 8.29 -37.89
C ARG A 22 -21.15 9.13 -36.73
N LEU A 23 -20.18 8.61 -35.98
CA LEU A 23 -19.50 9.38 -34.91
C LEU A 23 -18.82 10.63 -35.49
N VAL A 24 -18.11 10.47 -36.59
CA VAL A 24 -17.43 11.58 -37.30
C VAL A 24 -18.42 12.56 -37.91
N GLU A 25 -19.51 12.07 -38.53
CA GLU A 25 -20.58 12.91 -39.10
C GLU A 25 -21.28 13.73 -38.01
N HIS A 26 -21.53 13.15 -36.85
CA HIS A 26 -22.22 13.81 -35.74
C HIS A 26 -21.24 14.26 -34.64
N ARG A 27 -20.00 14.60 -35.00
CA ARG A 27 -18.89 14.91 -34.06
C ARG A 27 -19.25 15.98 -33.01
N TRP A 28 -20.05 17.00 -33.39
CA TRP A 28 -20.50 18.01 -32.41
C TRP A 28 -21.39 17.42 -31.32
N LEU A 29 -22.30 16.54 -31.70
CA LEU A 29 -23.20 15.86 -30.76
C LEU A 29 -22.38 14.95 -29.80
N VAL A 30 -21.40 14.24 -30.37
CA VAL A 30 -20.50 13.36 -29.60
C VAL A 30 -19.70 14.19 -28.55
N VAL A 31 -19.13 15.31 -28.99
CA VAL A 31 -18.36 16.20 -28.09
C VAL A 31 -19.26 16.77 -26.99
N LEU A 32 -20.49 17.23 -27.34
CA LEU A 32 -21.44 17.77 -26.36
C LEU A 32 -21.87 16.70 -25.34
N LEU A 33 -22.10 15.47 -25.78
CA LEU A 33 -22.43 14.34 -24.90
C LEU A 33 -21.30 14.10 -23.90
N HIS A 34 -20.03 14.03 -24.38
CA HIS A 34 -18.88 13.79 -23.51
C HIS A 34 -18.60 15.00 -22.61
N ALA A 35 -18.88 16.22 -23.03
CA ALA A 35 -18.83 17.41 -22.18
C ALA A 35 -19.85 17.32 -21.05
N GLY A 36 -21.06 16.86 -21.35
CA GLY A 36 -22.09 16.59 -20.34
C GLY A 36 -21.67 15.50 -19.34
N LEU A 37 -21.12 14.39 -19.86
CA LEU A 37 -20.58 13.31 -19.02
C LEU A 37 -19.41 13.80 -18.17
N PHE A 38 -18.53 14.63 -18.70
CA PHE A 38 -17.41 15.22 -17.98
C PHE A 38 -17.91 16.10 -16.82
N ILE A 39 -18.92 16.94 -17.07
CA ILE A 39 -19.54 17.79 -16.03
C ILE A 39 -20.18 16.91 -14.96
N ALA A 40 -20.95 15.89 -15.35
CA ALA A 40 -21.55 14.93 -14.42
C ALA A 40 -20.44 14.22 -13.60
N GLY A 41 -19.36 13.83 -14.25
CA GLY A 41 -18.20 13.24 -13.58
C GLY A 41 -17.58 14.18 -12.55
N LEU A 42 -17.41 15.46 -12.89
CA LEU A 42 -16.89 16.48 -11.95
C LEU A 42 -17.80 16.65 -10.72
N VAL A 43 -19.11 16.62 -10.92
CA VAL A 43 -20.08 16.72 -9.81
C VAL A 43 -19.94 15.49 -8.90
N GLY A 44 -19.90 14.30 -9.47
CA GLY A 44 -19.71 13.05 -8.71
C GLY A 44 -18.35 13.00 -7.99
N ALA A 45 -17.29 13.46 -8.65
CA ALA A 45 -15.92 13.44 -8.10
C ALA A 45 -15.79 14.30 -6.83
N ARG A 46 -16.62 15.33 -6.68
CA ARG A 46 -16.68 16.14 -5.44
C ARG A 46 -17.16 15.36 -4.22
N ALA A 47 -17.87 14.26 -4.45
CA ALA A 47 -18.39 13.39 -3.37
C ALA A 47 -17.38 12.30 -3.00
N VAL A 48 -16.29 12.15 -3.75
CA VAL A 48 -15.26 11.14 -3.45
C VAL A 48 -14.56 11.55 -2.15
N ARG A 49 -14.53 10.64 -1.21
CA ARG A 49 -13.81 10.81 0.05
C ARG A 49 -12.45 10.12 -0.10
N VAL A 50 -11.45 10.73 0.50
CA VAL A 50 -10.13 10.11 0.63
C VAL A 50 -10.09 9.49 2.01
N ASP A 51 -9.92 8.19 2.08
CA ASP A 51 -9.89 7.43 3.32
C ASP A 51 -8.66 6.52 3.29
N TYR A 52 -7.63 6.96 3.97
CA TYR A 52 -6.39 6.19 4.14
C TYR A 52 -6.31 5.61 5.54
N SER A 53 -7.46 5.46 6.22
CA SER A 53 -7.51 4.94 7.58
C SER A 53 -6.96 3.51 7.65
N ALA A 54 -6.20 3.23 8.69
CA ALA A 54 -5.69 1.89 8.95
C ALA A 54 -6.83 0.90 9.24
N GLU A 55 -7.99 1.41 9.67
CA GLU A 55 -9.20 0.60 9.90
C GLU A 55 -9.66 -0.12 8.63
N GLN A 56 -9.43 0.46 7.44
CA GLN A 56 -9.76 -0.23 6.18
C GLN A 56 -8.96 -1.53 6.01
N PHE A 57 -7.70 -1.52 6.49
CA PHE A 57 -6.86 -2.71 6.47
C PHE A 57 -7.29 -3.71 7.56
N LEU A 58 -7.92 -3.22 8.63
CA LEU A 58 -8.31 -4.02 9.80
C LEU A 58 -9.75 -4.54 9.72
N VAL A 59 -10.42 -4.44 8.58
CA VAL A 59 -11.74 -5.06 8.39
C VAL A 59 -11.54 -6.55 8.11
N PHE A 60 -11.65 -7.33 9.16
CA PHE A 60 -11.58 -8.80 9.11
C PHE A 60 -12.96 -9.40 9.30
N GLU A 61 -13.17 -10.56 8.73
CA GLU A 61 -14.30 -11.42 9.08
C GLU A 61 -13.75 -12.61 9.85
N GLY A 62 -14.26 -12.81 11.06
CA GLY A 62 -13.89 -13.98 11.85
C GLY A 62 -13.59 -13.69 13.32
N ALA A 63 -13.15 -14.73 14.02
CA ALA A 63 -12.96 -14.72 15.48
C ALA A 63 -12.00 -13.64 15.99
N ALA A 64 -10.96 -13.29 15.22
CA ALA A 64 -9.99 -12.27 15.63
C ALA A 64 -10.65 -10.87 15.74
N GLN A 65 -11.57 -10.56 14.82
CA GLN A 65 -12.33 -9.31 14.88
C GLN A 65 -13.26 -9.27 16.07
N GLU A 66 -13.94 -10.38 16.35
CA GLU A 66 -14.89 -10.46 17.50
C GLU A 66 -14.16 -10.21 18.82
N VAL A 67 -12.98 -10.81 19.01
CA VAL A 67 -12.16 -10.60 20.22
C VAL A 67 -11.68 -9.14 20.29
N PHE A 68 -11.25 -8.55 19.17
CA PHE A 68 -10.80 -7.16 19.13
C PHE A 68 -11.94 -6.18 19.47
N GLU A 69 -13.17 -6.45 18.99
CA GLU A 69 -14.33 -5.61 19.36
C GLU A 69 -14.62 -5.71 20.86
N GLN A 70 -14.60 -6.92 21.44
CA GLN A 70 -14.77 -7.12 22.88
C GLN A 70 -13.68 -6.39 23.68
N TYR A 71 -12.43 -6.49 23.25
CA TYR A 71 -11.29 -5.81 23.86
C TYR A 71 -11.52 -4.28 23.89
N LYS A 72 -11.95 -3.70 22.78
CA LYS A 72 -12.19 -2.26 22.65
C LYS A 72 -13.32 -1.73 23.56
N GLU A 73 -14.21 -2.60 24.02
CA GLU A 73 -15.28 -2.19 24.94
C GLU A 73 -14.77 -1.97 26.36
N HIS A 74 -13.63 -2.57 26.71
CA HIS A 74 -13.15 -2.64 28.10
C HIS A 74 -11.88 -1.81 28.34
N PHE A 75 -10.94 -1.80 27.39
CA PHE A 75 -9.61 -1.22 27.65
C PHE A 75 -9.33 0.02 26.78
N PRO A 76 -8.48 0.96 27.30
CA PRO A 76 -7.99 2.07 26.51
C PRO A 76 -7.34 1.56 25.22
N ARG A 77 -7.65 2.21 24.15
CA ARG A 77 -7.24 1.79 22.80
C ARG A 77 -5.97 2.51 22.41
N GLU A 78 -4.93 1.77 22.05
CA GLU A 78 -3.69 2.33 21.49
C GLU A 78 -3.96 3.23 20.27
N ASP A 79 -5.03 2.92 19.51
CA ASP A 79 -5.42 3.69 18.33
C ASP A 79 -6.07 5.05 18.65
N LEU A 80 -6.29 5.33 19.94
CA LEU A 80 -6.79 6.63 20.42
C LEU A 80 -5.70 7.48 21.08
N GLN A 81 -4.52 6.88 21.34
CA GLN A 81 -3.43 7.52 22.08
C GLN A 81 -2.65 8.49 21.18
N VAL A 82 -2.55 9.74 21.62
CA VAL A 82 -1.67 10.78 21.07
C VAL A 82 -0.54 10.99 22.08
N SER A 83 0.70 11.06 21.61
CA SER A 83 1.89 11.16 22.48
C SER A 83 2.80 12.29 22.00
N ALA A 84 3.41 13.02 22.94
CA ALA A 84 4.49 13.95 22.64
C ALA A 84 5.70 13.61 23.50
N PHE A 85 6.89 13.61 22.90
CA PHE A 85 8.14 13.22 23.54
C PHE A 85 9.11 14.41 23.53
N LEU A 86 9.52 14.86 24.71
CA LEU A 86 10.50 15.94 24.90
C LEU A 86 11.89 15.33 25.13
N GLU A 87 12.86 15.68 24.29
CA GLU A 87 14.27 15.31 24.46
C GLU A 87 14.98 16.41 25.30
N THR A 88 15.56 16.03 26.44
CA THR A 88 16.31 16.96 27.28
C THR A 88 17.76 17.06 26.82
N THR A 89 18.37 18.22 26.99
CA THR A 89 19.78 18.44 26.64
C THR A 89 20.74 18.18 27.79
N GLY A 90 20.20 17.80 28.93
CA GLY A 90 20.95 17.54 30.18
C GLY A 90 20.06 16.89 31.22
N PRO A 91 20.41 16.97 32.50
CA PRO A 91 19.55 16.47 33.58
C PRO A 91 18.18 17.17 33.53
N PHE A 92 17.13 16.44 33.81
CA PHE A 92 15.76 16.95 33.87
C PHE A 92 15.64 18.02 34.95
N THR A 93 15.21 19.22 34.58
CA THR A 93 15.12 20.40 35.44
C THR A 93 13.70 20.96 35.48
N THR A 94 13.52 22.01 36.26
CA THR A 94 12.26 22.74 36.36
C THR A 94 11.82 23.35 35.02
N ASP A 95 12.77 23.72 34.12
CA ASP A 95 12.43 24.30 32.82
C ASP A 95 11.81 23.23 31.91
N GLU A 96 12.36 22.01 31.89
CA GLU A 96 11.77 20.90 31.13
C GLU A 96 10.42 20.47 31.75
N TYR A 97 10.31 20.46 33.06
CA TYR A 97 9.05 20.18 33.75
C TYR A 97 7.96 21.19 33.32
N GLN A 98 8.27 22.49 33.29
CA GLN A 98 7.34 23.51 32.82
C GLN A 98 6.94 23.33 31.35
N THR A 99 7.86 22.84 30.52
CA THR A 99 7.57 22.53 29.12
C THR A 99 6.56 21.37 29.02
N LEU A 100 6.74 20.32 29.81
CA LEU A 100 5.80 19.20 29.85
C LEU A 100 4.44 19.62 30.40
N GLU A 101 4.42 20.53 31.40
CA GLU A 101 3.19 21.09 31.93
C GLU A 101 2.40 21.89 30.85
N GLN A 102 3.12 22.69 30.04
CA GLN A 102 2.50 23.41 28.93
C GLN A 102 2.00 22.45 27.83
N LEU A 103 2.73 21.37 27.58
CA LEU A 103 2.29 20.31 26.66
C LEU A 103 1.03 19.63 27.18
N ALA A 104 1.00 19.26 28.48
CA ALA A 104 -0.18 18.67 29.10
C ALA A 104 -1.41 19.59 29.04
N UNK A 105 -1.15 20.71 29.09
CA UNK A 105 -2.06 21.61 28.91
C UNK A 105 -2.57 21.73 27.64
N ALA A 106 -1.81 21.75 26.72
CA ALA A 106 -2.25 21.79 25.33
C ALA A 106 -3.04 20.52 24.94
N PHE A 107 -2.67 19.39 25.45
CA PHE A 107 -3.39 18.13 25.25
C PHE A 107 -4.81 18.22 25.79
N THR A 108 -4.97 18.71 27.00
CA THR A 108 -6.29 18.92 27.63
C THR A 108 -7.14 19.94 26.83
N ASP A 109 -6.54 21.06 26.43
CA ASP A 109 -7.21 22.09 25.61
C ASP A 109 -7.63 21.53 24.22
N ALA A 110 -6.89 20.56 23.70
CA ALA A 110 -7.22 19.88 22.45
C ALA A 110 -8.33 18.82 22.62
N GLY A 111 -8.82 18.61 23.84
CA GLY A 111 -9.91 17.67 24.14
C GLY A 111 -9.48 16.25 24.39
N LEU A 112 -8.21 16.03 24.68
CA LEU A 112 -7.69 14.71 25.03
C LEU A 112 -7.93 14.45 26.52
N ASP A 113 -8.41 13.25 26.88
CA ASP A 113 -8.72 12.88 28.26
C ASP A 113 -8.74 11.34 28.40
N PRO A 114 -8.01 10.74 29.36
CA PRO A 114 -7.10 11.40 30.32
C PRO A 114 -5.80 11.88 29.66
N VAL A 115 -5.12 12.81 30.31
CA VAL A 115 -3.75 13.24 29.96
C VAL A 115 -2.79 12.72 31.03
N ARG A 116 -1.85 11.91 30.60
CA ARG A 116 -0.83 11.26 31.46
C ARG A 116 0.53 11.88 31.19
N TRP A 117 1.16 12.34 32.25
CA TRP A 117 2.50 12.93 32.23
C TRP A 117 3.09 12.90 33.65
N ILE A 118 4.34 13.16 33.77
CA ILE A 118 5.06 13.08 35.05
C ILE A 118 4.37 13.91 36.16
N GLY A 119 3.77 15.04 35.84
CA GLY A 119 3.11 15.91 36.83
C GLY A 119 1.84 15.31 37.43
N ALA A 120 1.07 14.60 36.59
CA ALA A 120 -0.21 13.98 36.98
C ALA A 120 -0.06 12.57 37.54
N THR A 121 1.17 12.03 37.57
CA THR A 121 1.45 10.66 38.06
C THR A 121 1.39 10.62 39.58
N ASP A 122 0.70 9.63 40.13
CA ASP A 122 0.64 9.37 41.56
C ASP A 122 1.92 8.69 42.00
N PHE A 123 2.80 9.43 42.66
CA PHE A 123 4.04 8.90 43.24
C PHE A 123 3.80 8.47 44.70
N ILE A 124 4.06 7.24 44.97
CA ILE A 124 3.94 6.69 46.32
C ILE A 124 5.14 7.14 47.13
N GLN A 125 4.90 7.82 48.25
CA GLN A 125 5.94 8.33 49.14
C GLN A 125 5.66 7.90 50.59
N GLU A 126 6.65 7.35 51.28
CA GLU A 126 6.57 7.08 52.69
C GLU A 126 6.74 8.39 53.49
N VAL A 127 5.79 8.69 54.33
CA VAL A 127 5.80 9.87 55.22
C VAL A 127 5.64 9.41 56.67
N ILE A 128 6.20 10.17 57.58
CA ILE A 128 6.08 9.87 59.04
C ILE A 128 5.00 10.84 59.62
N ILE A 129 3.85 10.30 60.02
CA ILE A 129 2.74 11.03 60.63
C ILE A 129 2.61 10.55 62.06
N ASP A 130 2.77 11.48 63.02
CA ASP A 130 2.73 11.21 64.47
C ASP A 130 3.70 10.12 64.98
N GLY A 131 4.81 9.91 64.23
CA GLY A 131 5.84 8.94 64.59
C GLY A 131 5.59 7.53 64.00
N GLU A 132 4.52 7.35 63.20
CA GLU A 132 4.23 6.11 62.48
C GLU A 132 4.48 6.33 60.99
N SER A 133 4.94 5.30 60.31
CA SER A 133 5.11 5.31 58.87
C SER A 133 3.73 5.25 58.20
N ALA A 134 3.47 6.16 57.33
CA ALA A 134 2.22 6.24 56.51
C ALA A 134 2.60 6.35 55.04
N VAL A 135 1.70 5.96 54.17
CA VAL A 135 1.86 6.08 52.71
C VAL A 135 1.02 7.28 52.26
N GLU A 136 1.64 8.14 51.44
CA GLU A 136 0.97 9.27 50.84
C GLU A 136 1.16 9.19 49.30
N PHE A 137 0.08 9.38 48.55
CA PHE A 137 0.12 9.54 47.09
C PHE A 137 0.35 11.01 46.79
N VAL A 138 1.39 11.31 46.04
CA VAL A 138 1.82 12.68 45.77
C VAL A 138 1.87 12.93 44.27
N ARG A 139 1.13 13.92 43.78
CA ARG A 139 1.25 14.40 42.42
C ARG A 139 2.12 15.65 42.41
N LEU A 140 3.02 15.74 41.39
CA LEU A 140 3.89 16.92 41.23
C LEU A 140 3.08 18.17 40.88
N GLU A 141 2.01 18.01 40.11
CA GLU A 141 1.13 19.13 39.72
C GLU A 141 0.38 19.78 40.90
N ASP A 142 0.21 19.07 42.01
CA ASP A 142 -0.43 19.58 43.22
C ASP A 142 0.54 20.37 44.12
N ARG A 143 1.84 20.35 43.83
CA ARG A 143 2.86 21.02 44.61
C ARG A 143 3.06 22.48 44.19
N ILE A 144 3.12 23.37 45.15
CA ILE A 144 3.32 24.81 44.93
C ILE A 144 4.75 25.13 44.45
N ASP A 145 5.71 24.28 44.85
CA ASP A 145 7.15 24.52 44.60
C ASP A 145 7.85 23.25 44.13
N VAL A 146 7.91 23.09 42.82
CA VAL A 146 8.65 21.99 42.18
C VAL A 146 10.05 22.50 41.84
N SER A 147 11.05 22.04 42.57
CA SER A 147 12.44 22.43 42.36
C SER A 147 13.23 21.27 41.72
N ASP A 148 14.38 21.56 41.13
CA ASP A 148 15.29 20.56 40.56
C ASP A 148 15.64 19.46 41.61
N ALA A 149 15.82 19.89 42.87
CA ALA A 149 16.10 18.93 43.97
C ALA A 149 14.91 17.98 44.21
N THR A 150 13.68 18.51 44.11
CA THR A 150 12.45 17.74 44.25
C THR A 150 12.37 16.70 43.11
N LEU A 151 12.58 17.16 41.87
CA LEU A 151 12.54 16.30 40.66
C LEU A 151 13.55 15.16 40.76
N GLN A 152 14.80 15.48 41.10
CA GLN A 152 15.85 14.46 41.27
C GLN A 152 15.52 13.43 42.37
N THR A 153 14.95 13.90 43.48
CA THR A 153 14.56 13.01 44.60
C THR A 153 13.47 12.02 44.20
N ILE A 154 12.55 12.43 43.30
CA ILE A 154 11.47 11.58 42.84
C ILE A 154 11.93 10.63 41.68
N LEU A 155 12.69 11.17 40.72
CA LEU A 155 13.06 10.42 39.50
C LEU A 155 14.17 9.40 39.73
N GLU A 156 15.25 9.76 40.41
CA GLU A 156 16.43 8.88 40.53
C GLU A 156 16.12 7.50 41.17
N PRO A 157 15.31 7.40 42.24
CA PRO A 157 14.94 6.09 42.77
C PRO A 157 14.02 5.28 41.84
N ARG A 158 13.37 5.95 40.88
CA ARG A 158 12.38 5.34 39.96
C ARG A 158 12.91 5.23 38.54
N ARG A 159 14.20 5.40 38.32
CA ARG A 159 14.87 5.35 37.01
C ARG A 159 14.51 4.10 36.22
N ASP A 160 14.50 2.94 36.91
CA ASP A 160 14.21 1.63 36.31
C ASP A 160 12.79 1.12 36.66
N HIS A 161 11.84 2.04 36.93
CA HIS A 161 10.50 1.68 37.38
C HIS A 161 9.71 0.98 36.24
N PRO A 162 9.22 -0.25 36.45
CA PRO A 162 8.70 -1.09 35.37
C PRO A 162 7.42 -0.58 34.69
N LEU A 163 6.64 0.29 35.36
CA LEU A 163 5.42 0.88 34.77
C LEU A 163 5.67 2.23 34.10
N LEU A 164 6.73 2.93 34.44
CA LEU A 164 6.96 4.31 34.03
C LEU A 164 8.03 4.43 32.93
N VAL A 165 9.04 3.54 32.95
CA VAL A 165 10.06 3.48 31.89
C VAL A 165 9.42 2.93 30.60
N GLY A 166 9.68 3.62 29.50
CA GLY A 166 9.07 3.27 28.19
C GLY A 166 7.64 3.78 28.03
N SER A 167 7.11 4.41 29.10
CA SER A 167 5.83 5.15 29.07
C SER A 167 6.08 6.64 29.29
N LEU A 168 6.44 7.05 30.49
CA LEU A 168 6.62 8.46 30.83
C LEU A 168 8.06 8.96 30.66
N TRP A 169 9.07 8.08 30.77
CA TRP A 169 10.46 8.46 30.52
C TRP A 169 11.27 7.24 30.01
N ASN A 170 12.42 7.52 29.41
CA ASN A 170 13.38 6.48 29.03
C ASN A 170 14.33 6.16 30.18
N GLN A 171 15.03 5.01 30.13
CA GLN A 171 15.92 4.53 31.18
C GLN A 171 17.03 5.54 31.55
N ASP A 172 17.44 6.38 30.62
CA ASP A 172 18.49 7.37 30.83
C ASP A 172 17.97 8.70 31.40
N LEU A 173 16.65 8.87 31.58
CA LEU A 173 15.99 10.11 32.02
C LEU A 173 16.33 11.32 31.11
N THR A 174 16.45 11.04 29.79
CA THR A 174 16.74 12.05 28.76
C THR A 174 15.58 12.32 27.83
N VAL A 175 14.53 11.47 27.86
CA VAL A 175 13.30 11.67 27.06
C VAL A 175 12.10 11.48 27.98
N PHE A 176 11.15 12.40 27.88
CA PHE A 176 9.92 12.40 28.70
C PHE A 176 8.68 12.47 27.84
N GLY A 177 7.68 11.67 28.16
CA GLY A 177 6.42 11.55 27.41
C GLY A 177 5.24 12.26 28.06
N VAL A 178 4.38 12.82 27.20
CA VAL A 178 3.02 13.25 27.55
C VAL A 178 2.06 12.48 26.65
N HIS A 179 1.06 11.84 27.23
CA HIS A 179 0.10 11.00 26.50
C HIS A 179 -1.31 11.47 26.79
N GLY A 180 -2.15 11.54 25.75
CA GLY A 180 -3.56 11.88 25.89
C GLY A 180 -4.39 10.98 24.97
N TYR A 181 -5.64 10.78 25.32
CA TYR A 181 -6.52 9.86 24.61
C TYR A 181 -7.71 10.59 23.98
N LEU A 182 -7.96 10.32 22.71
CA LEU A 182 -9.16 10.78 22.01
C LEU A 182 -10.39 10.02 22.53
N ALA A 183 -11.51 10.71 22.71
CA ALA A 183 -12.77 10.03 23.00
C ALA A 183 -13.15 9.11 21.82
N PRO A 184 -13.55 7.86 22.05
CA PRO A 184 -13.88 6.92 20.96
C PRO A 184 -14.96 7.47 20.01
N THR A 185 -15.92 8.22 20.52
CA THR A 185 -17.00 8.84 19.74
C THR A 185 -16.51 9.98 18.85
N GLU A 186 -15.36 10.56 19.13
CA GLU A 186 -14.77 11.69 18.41
C GLU A 186 -13.63 11.27 17.50
N ASN A 187 -13.28 9.99 17.42
CA ASN A 187 -12.20 9.47 16.60
C ASN A 187 -12.61 9.43 15.10
N ASN A 188 -12.65 10.62 14.51
CA ASN A 188 -12.94 10.80 13.07
C ASN A 188 -11.89 11.71 12.45
N ASP A 189 -11.76 11.68 11.12
CA ASP A 189 -10.72 12.39 10.37
C ASP A 189 -10.67 13.90 10.67
N THR A 190 -11.85 14.54 10.78
CA THR A 190 -11.92 15.98 11.00
C THR A 190 -11.34 16.35 12.37
N HIS A 191 -11.78 15.64 13.39
CA HIS A 191 -11.34 15.89 14.77
C HIS A 191 -9.84 15.55 14.95
N ARG A 192 -9.39 14.42 14.39
CA ARG A 192 -7.95 14.07 14.43
C ARG A 192 -7.08 15.16 13.78
N ARG A 193 -7.52 15.72 12.64
CA ARG A 193 -6.81 16.83 11.96
C ARG A 193 -6.76 18.08 12.82
N GLU A 194 -7.87 18.42 13.47
CA GLU A 194 -7.97 19.59 14.37
C GLU A 194 -7.02 19.44 15.57
N VAL A 195 -7.07 18.29 16.25
CA VAL A 195 -6.21 17.97 17.39
C VAL A 195 -4.73 17.99 16.97
N THR A 196 -4.39 17.27 15.89
CA THR A 196 -3.00 17.21 15.41
C THR A 196 -2.47 18.61 15.05
N ALA A 197 -3.25 19.41 14.35
CA ALA A 197 -2.84 20.77 13.95
C ALA A 197 -2.66 21.70 15.17
N ALA A 198 -3.55 21.63 16.15
CA ALA A 198 -3.47 22.41 17.39
C ALA A 198 -2.18 22.06 18.15
N LEU A 199 -1.92 20.77 18.35
CA LEU A 199 -0.73 20.29 19.06
C LEU A 199 0.56 20.63 18.29
N GLN A 200 0.57 20.48 16.96
CA GLN A 200 1.74 20.85 16.14
C GLN A 200 2.06 22.34 16.24
N SER A 201 1.05 23.21 16.32
CA SER A 201 1.31 24.65 16.47
C SER A 201 1.91 24.98 17.84
N THR A 202 1.42 24.37 18.92
CA THR A 202 1.99 24.55 20.27
C THR A 202 3.42 24.01 20.35
N ILE A 203 3.65 22.83 19.78
CA ILE A 203 4.98 22.19 19.75
C ILE A 203 5.98 23.07 18.96
N ALA A 204 5.56 23.66 17.84
CA ALA A 204 6.42 24.56 17.09
C ALA A 204 6.87 25.77 17.92
N ASP A 205 5.96 26.35 18.69
CA ASP A 205 6.26 27.48 19.59
C ASP A 205 7.22 27.04 20.74
N LEU A 206 6.94 25.90 21.38
CA LEU A 206 7.74 25.37 22.48
C LEU A 206 9.14 24.93 22.03
N SER A 207 9.27 24.31 20.87
CA SER A 207 10.54 23.80 20.35
C SER A 207 11.56 24.91 20.07
N GLU A 208 11.13 26.15 19.91
CA GLU A 208 12.05 27.32 19.78
C GLU A 208 12.87 27.57 21.04
N THR A 209 12.36 27.14 22.21
CA THR A 209 12.98 27.47 23.51
C THR A 209 13.40 26.24 24.32
N SER A 210 12.76 25.08 24.11
CA SER A 210 12.86 23.95 25.03
C SER A 210 13.49 22.68 24.46
N GLY A 211 14.00 22.73 23.21
CA GLY A 211 14.62 21.58 22.59
C GLY A 211 13.69 20.79 21.67
N ARG A 212 14.09 19.57 21.34
CA ARG A 212 13.34 18.73 20.38
C ARG A 212 12.10 18.13 21.03
N ILE A 213 10.95 18.38 20.41
CA ILE A 213 9.67 17.77 20.81
C ILE A 213 9.11 17.02 19.59
N VAL A 214 8.77 15.74 19.75
CA VAL A 214 8.23 14.89 18.68
C VAL A 214 6.81 14.49 19.04
N LEU A 215 5.85 14.77 18.14
CA LEU A 215 4.44 14.38 18.28
C LEU A 215 4.20 13.07 17.51
N SER A 216 3.62 12.07 18.16
CA SER A 216 3.39 10.75 17.58
C SER A 216 2.10 10.10 18.12
N GLY A 217 1.91 8.85 17.78
CA GLY A 217 0.71 8.07 18.12
C GLY A 217 -0.11 7.76 16.88
N LEU A 218 -0.91 6.70 16.94
CA LEU A 218 -1.68 6.25 15.78
C LEU A 218 -2.65 7.33 15.22
N PRO A 219 -3.35 8.14 16.04
CA PRO A 219 -4.19 9.22 15.49
C PRO A 219 -3.39 10.28 14.71
N VAL A 220 -2.18 10.60 15.16
CA VAL A 220 -1.28 11.55 14.48
C VAL A 220 -0.82 10.96 13.14
N LEU A 221 -0.38 9.71 13.15
CA LEU A 221 0.07 9.01 11.94
C LEU A 221 -1.08 8.86 10.93
N ARG A 222 -2.29 8.54 11.41
CA ARG A 222 -3.51 8.48 10.58
C ARG A 222 -3.92 9.82 9.99
N THR A 223 -3.36 10.90 10.47
CA THR A 223 -3.58 12.27 9.95
C THR A 223 -2.43 12.67 9.00
N THR A 224 -1.19 12.53 9.44
CA THR A 224 -0.01 13.04 8.73
C THR A 224 0.31 12.24 7.48
N ILE A 225 0.22 10.90 7.54
CA ILE A 225 0.51 10.02 6.39
C ILE A 225 -0.48 10.25 5.24
N PRO A 226 -1.81 10.23 5.45
CA PRO A 226 -2.76 10.51 4.37
C PRO A 226 -2.60 11.91 3.75
N LEU A 227 -2.35 12.94 4.55
CA LEU A 227 -2.11 14.29 4.04
C LEU A 227 -0.87 14.35 3.15
N ALA A 228 0.21 13.68 3.56
CA ALA A 228 1.43 13.59 2.76
C ALA A 228 1.18 12.83 1.45
N LEU A 229 0.40 11.74 1.48
CA LEU A 229 0.06 10.93 0.31
C LEU A 229 -0.83 11.72 -0.67
N GLU A 230 -1.83 12.44 -0.16
CA GLU A 230 -2.72 13.31 -0.96
C GLU A 230 -1.92 14.39 -1.70
N ALA A 231 -0.99 15.04 -1.00
CA ALA A 231 -0.10 16.05 -1.58
C ALA A 231 0.81 15.45 -2.67
N ASP A 232 1.40 14.29 -2.39
CA ASP A 232 2.24 13.56 -3.37
C ASP A 232 1.43 13.16 -4.60
N MET A 233 0.25 12.57 -4.43
CA MET A 233 -0.60 12.11 -5.54
C MET A 233 -1.00 13.26 -6.46
N THR A 234 -1.42 14.39 -5.89
CA THR A 234 -1.79 15.59 -6.66
C THR A 234 -0.61 16.10 -7.48
N LYS A 235 0.54 16.23 -6.85
CA LYS A 235 1.79 16.69 -7.47
C LYS A 235 2.27 15.73 -8.58
N LEU A 236 2.30 14.44 -8.28
CA LEU A 236 2.84 13.41 -9.19
C LEU A 236 1.94 13.21 -10.41
N LEU A 237 0.61 13.22 -10.23
CA LEU A 237 -0.33 13.15 -11.35
C LEU A 237 -0.14 14.36 -12.28
N GLY A 238 0.00 15.55 -11.71
CA GLY A 238 0.28 16.78 -12.49
C GLY A 238 1.59 16.68 -13.29
N ILE A 239 2.67 16.23 -12.65
CA ILE A 239 3.96 16.01 -13.31
C ILE A 239 3.83 14.95 -14.43
N GLY A 240 3.12 13.86 -14.17
CA GLY A 240 2.88 12.78 -15.13
C GLY A 240 2.16 13.28 -16.39
N ILE A 241 1.12 14.09 -16.21
CA ILE A 241 0.37 14.71 -17.32
C ILE A 241 1.31 15.60 -18.13
N ILE A 242 2.10 16.45 -17.49
CA ILE A 242 3.03 17.38 -18.16
C ILE A 242 4.09 16.61 -18.97
N ILE A 243 4.73 15.60 -18.36
CA ILE A 243 5.78 14.80 -19.03
C ILE A 243 5.19 14.05 -20.22
N SER A 244 4.04 13.38 -20.03
CA SER A 244 3.36 12.64 -21.12
C SER A 244 2.95 13.59 -22.24
N PHE A 245 2.47 14.78 -21.90
CA PHE A 245 2.10 15.81 -22.87
C PHE A 245 3.31 16.26 -23.69
N ILE A 246 4.43 16.57 -23.02
CA ILE A 246 5.68 17.00 -23.67
C ILE A 246 6.18 15.91 -24.64
N LEU A 247 6.17 14.64 -24.19
CA LEU A 247 6.61 13.51 -25.02
C LEU A 247 5.74 13.35 -26.28
N LEU A 248 4.42 13.41 -26.13
CA LEU A 248 3.51 13.34 -27.26
C LEU A 248 3.69 14.55 -28.21
N TRP A 249 3.85 15.74 -27.64
CA TRP A 249 4.12 16.94 -28.42
C TRP A 249 5.44 16.81 -29.21
N LEU A 250 6.51 16.37 -28.59
CA LEU A 250 7.80 16.14 -29.24
C LEU A 250 7.70 15.08 -30.34
N TYR A 251 6.93 14.00 -30.10
CA TYR A 251 6.75 12.91 -31.06
C TYR A 251 5.95 13.39 -32.29
N PHE A 252 4.78 13.97 -32.05
CA PHE A 252 3.90 14.40 -33.18
C PHE A 252 4.36 15.72 -33.80
N ARG A 253 5.16 16.52 -33.07
CA ARG A 253 5.59 17.87 -33.45
C ARG A 253 4.39 18.79 -33.80
N ARG A 254 3.24 18.52 -33.20
CA ARG A 254 1.99 19.27 -33.32
C ARG A 254 1.35 19.38 -31.95
N PHE A 255 1.34 20.61 -31.41
CA PHE A 255 0.72 20.90 -30.11
C PHE A 255 -0.77 20.48 -30.09
N SER A 256 -1.50 20.79 -31.18
CA SER A 256 -2.94 20.46 -31.30
C SER A 256 -3.19 18.94 -31.20
N VAL A 257 -2.33 18.09 -31.76
CA VAL A 257 -2.50 16.63 -31.71
C VAL A 257 -2.29 16.12 -30.27
N ALA A 258 -1.28 16.64 -29.56
CA ALA A 258 -1.06 16.30 -28.14
C ALA A 258 -2.26 16.74 -27.28
N VAL A 259 -2.78 17.96 -27.51
CA VAL A 259 -4.00 18.46 -26.82
C VAL A 259 -5.18 17.52 -27.09
N LEU A 260 -5.41 17.10 -28.32
CA LEU A 260 -6.54 16.23 -28.68
C LEU A 260 -6.38 14.84 -28.08
N CYS A 261 -5.15 14.32 -27.97
CA CYS A 261 -4.88 13.06 -27.31
C CYS A 261 -5.35 13.13 -25.83
N PHE A 262 -4.92 14.16 -25.12
CA PHE A 262 -5.34 14.37 -23.71
C PHE A 262 -6.85 14.67 -23.59
N ALA A 263 -7.40 15.47 -24.49
CA ALA A 263 -8.84 15.77 -24.51
C ALA A 263 -9.68 14.50 -24.75
N GLY A 264 -9.12 13.52 -25.46
CA GLY A 264 -9.77 12.22 -25.68
C GLY A 264 -9.68 11.27 -24.50
N VAL A 265 -8.73 11.52 -23.56
CA VAL A 265 -8.43 10.64 -22.43
C VAL A 265 -8.95 11.21 -21.09
N ALA A 266 -8.78 12.52 -20.88
CA ALA A 266 -9.10 13.16 -19.59
C ALA A 266 -10.53 12.90 -19.08
N PRO A 267 -11.56 12.85 -19.93
CA PRO A 267 -12.91 12.55 -19.45
C PRO A 267 -13.05 11.15 -18.81
N ALA A 268 -12.21 10.19 -19.21
CA ALA A 268 -12.24 8.85 -18.61
C ALA A 268 -11.85 8.89 -17.12
N ILE A 269 -10.81 9.67 -16.79
CA ILE A 269 -10.35 9.83 -15.40
C ILE A 269 -11.46 10.48 -14.57
N VAL A 270 -11.99 11.60 -15.06
CA VAL A 270 -13.02 12.38 -14.34
C VAL A 270 -14.31 11.55 -14.18
N LEU A 271 -14.69 10.82 -15.23
CA LEU A 271 -15.91 9.98 -15.19
C LEU A 271 -15.74 8.81 -14.21
N THR A 272 -14.56 8.18 -14.15
CA THR A 272 -14.28 7.10 -13.19
C THR A 272 -14.37 7.64 -11.76
N LEU A 273 -13.72 8.76 -11.46
CA LEU A 273 -13.80 9.39 -10.13
C LEU A 273 -15.23 9.79 -9.81
N GLY A 274 -15.96 10.29 -10.80
CA GLY A 274 -17.39 10.63 -10.64
C GLY A 274 -18.26 9.43 -10.29
N LEU A 275 -18.04 8.30 -10.98
CA LEU A 275 -18.74 7.04 -10.69
C LEU A 275 -18.43 6.53 -9.28
N MET A 276 -17.15 6.64 -8.84
CA MET A 276 -16.74 6.31 -7.47
C MET A 276 -17.53 7.16 -6.46
N GLY A 277 -17.58 8.48 -6.69
CA GLY A 277 -18.31 9.40 -5.82
C GLY A 277 -19.81 9.09 -5.73
N TYR A 278 -20.45 8.83 -6.88
CA TYR A 278 -21.88 8.45 -6.90
C TYR A 278 -22.14 7.11 -6.21
N ALA A 279 -21.18 6.19 -6.26
CA ALA A 279 -21.27 4.89 -5.59
C ALA A 279 -20.92 4.98 -4.08
N GLY A 280 -20.49 6.15 -3.60
CA GLY A 280 -20.06 6.33 -2.21
C GLY A 280 -18.72 5.65 -1.91
N GLN A 281 -17.94 5.36 -2.96
CA GLN A 281 -16.63 4.73 -2.80
C GLN A 281 -15.57 5.77 -2.42
N SER A 282 -14.71 5.42 -1.46
CA SER A 282 -13.56 6.24 -1.08
C SER A 282 -12.31 5.85 -1.87
N ILE A 283 -11.36 6.78 -1.92
CA ILE A 283 -10.01 6.49 -2.42
C ILE A 283 -9.19 5.97 -1.23
N SER A 284 -8.82 4.70 -1.28
CA SER A 284 -7.89 4.08 -0.32
C SER A 284 -6.44 4.27 -0.79
N VAL A 285 -5.47 3.86 0.03
CA VAL A 285 -4.04 3.85 -0.33
C VAL A 285 -3.83 3.08 -1.65
N LEU A 286 -4.46 1.91 -1.79
CA LEU A 286 -4.30 1.07 -2.99
C LEU A 286 -4.99 1.69 -4.22
N THR A 287 -6.20 2.23 -4.06
CA THR A 287 -6.96 2.80 -5.18
C THR A 287 -6.46 4.19 -5.60
N SER A 288 -5.59 4.83 -4.82
CA SER A 288 -4.97 6.13 -5.16
C SER A 288 -4.17 6.08 -6.47
N VAL A 289 -3.68 4.91 -6.87
CA VAL A 289 -2.90 4.70 -8.11
C VAL A 289 -3.83 4.61 -9.34
N VAL A 290 -5.14 4.36 -9.18
CA VAL A 290 -6.09 4.14 -10.30
C VAL A 290 -6.10 5.29 -11.32
N PRO A 291 -6.10 6.59 -10.94
CA PRO A 291 -6.04 7.66 -11.94
C PRO A 291 -4.80 7.61 -12.86
N ILE A 292 -3.65 7.20 -12.33
CA ILE A 292 -2.41 7.06 -13.13
C ILE A 292 -2.52 5.84 -14.06
N VAL A 293 -3.09 4.74 -13.59
CA VAL A 293 -3.36 3.54 -14.41
C VAL A 293 -4.28 3.91 -15.57
N ILE A 294 -5.38 4.63 -15.31
CA ILE A 294 -6.32 5.10 -16.37
C ILE A 294 -5.58 5.97 -17.39
N LEU A 295 -4.83 6.96 -16.90
CA LEU A 295 -4.08 7.88 -17.75
C LEU A 295 -3.17 7.11 -18.71
N VAL A 296 -2.39 6.18 -18.20
CA VAL A 296 -1.41 5.43 -19.00
C VAL A 296 -2.11 4.48 -19.99
N VAL A 297 -3.11 3.71 -19.54
CA VAL A 297 -3.84 2.74 -20.40
C VAL A 297 -4.58 3.50 -21.53
N ALA A 298 -5.30 4.56 -21.19
CA ALA A 298 -6.04 5.34 -22.17
C ALA A 298 -5.10 6.06 -23.14
N LEU A 299 -3.93 6.55 -22.68
CA LEU A 299 -2.92 7.15 -23.55
C LEU A 299 -2.30 6.11 -24.50
N SER A 300 -2.13 4.86 -24.03
CA SER A 300 -1.66 3.75 -24.87
C SER A 300 -2.60 3.55 -26.05
N ASP A 301 -3.88 3.30 -25.78
CA ASP A 301 -4.91 3.13 -26.82
C ASP A 301 -4.97 4.34 -27.77
N ALA A 302 -5.03 5.55 -27.20
CA ALA A 302 -5.10 6.80 -27.98
C ALA A 302 -3.87 6.95 -28.90
N THR A 303 -2.69 6.58 -28.41
CA THR A 303 -1.43 6.66 -29.17
C THR A 303 -1.47 5.73 -30.39
N HIS A 304 -1.89 4.45 -30.20
CA HIS A 304 -2.04 3.50 -31.31
C HIS A 304 -3.02 4.03 -32.38
N LEU A 305 -4.15 4.57 -31.94
CA LEU A 305 -5.19 5.11 -32.83
C LEU A 305 -4.71 6.34 -33.59
N ILE A 306 -3.98 7.26 -32.92
CA ILE A 306 -3.46 8.48 -33.57
C ILE A 306 -2.35 8.13 -34.58
N VAL A 307 -1.41 7.24 -34.17
CA VAL A 307 -0.31 6.80 -35.04
C VAL A 307 -0.88 6.14 -36.32
N GLY A 308 -1.83 5.21 -36.16
CA GLY A 308 -2.48 4.57 -37.29
C GLY A 308 -3.24 5.57 -38.19
N THR A 309 -3.97 6.52 -37.57
CA THR A 309 -4.70 7.57 -38.34
C THR A 309 -3.73 8.44 -39.14
N ARG A 310 -2.59 8.80 -38.53
CA ARG A 310 -1.53 9.59 -39.15
C ARG A 310 -0.92 8.86 -40.38
N GLU A 311 -0.73 7.54 -40.23
CA GLU A 311 -0.20 6.69 -41.29
C GLU A 311 -1.22 6.57 -42.46
N ALA A 312 -2.50 6.33 -42.12
CA ALA A 312 -3.58 6.29 -43.10
C ALA A 312 -3.77 7.64 -43.82
N TRP A 313 -3.62 8.77 -43.10
CA TRP A 313 -3.64 10.12 -43.72
C TRP A 313 -2.46 10.33 -44.65
N ARG A 314 -1.26 9.89 -44.27
CA ARG A 314 -0.04 10.01 -45.10
C ARG A 314 -0.10 9.17 -46.36
N SER A 315 -0.92 8.09 -46.39
CA SER A 315 -1.15 7.30 -47.61
C SER A 315 -2.11 7.96 -48.63
N GLY A 316 -2.55 9.22 -48.36
CA GLY A 316 -3.34 10.03 -49.27
C GLY A 316 -4.84 10.12 -48.98
N ARG A 317 -5.31 9.53 -47.89
CA ARG A 317 -6.72 9.64 -47.44
C ARG A 317 -6.98 11.01 -46.81
N THR A 318 -8.20 11.49 -46.92
CA THR A 318 -8.64 12.64 -46.11
C THR A 318 -8.57 12.27 -44.61
N ILE A 319 -8.48 13.25 -43.72
CA ILE A 319 -8.44 13.00 -42.28
C ILE A 319 -9.66 12.21 -41.82
N THR A 320 -10.83 12.57 -42.29
CA THR A 320 -12.09 11.86 -41.99
C THR A 320 -12.02 10.38 -42.39
N GLU A 321 -11.57 10.10 -43.59
CA GLU A 321 -11.41 8.73 -44.13
C GLU A 321 -10.35 7.98 -43.35
N ALA A 322 -9.23 8.63 -43.00
CA ALA A 322 -8.14 8.05 -42.24
C ALA A 322 -8.60 7.65 -40.80
N VAL A 323 -9.39 8.52 -40.17
CA VAL A 323 -10.00 8.24 -38.86
C VAL A 323 -10.93 7.03 -38.96
N VAL A 324 -11.90 7.05 -39.87
CA VAL A 324 -12.86 5.95 -40.01
C VAL A 324 -12.14 4.63 -40.32
N HIS A 325 -11.18 4.65 -41.24
CA HIS A 325 -10.36 3.48 -41.62
C HIS A 325 -9.61 2.91 -40.41
N THR A 326 -8.87 3.75 -39.69
CA THR A 326 -8.01 3.32 -38.58
C THR A 326 -8.85 2.78 -37.40
N PHE A 327 -9.88 3.55 -37.02
CA PHE A 327 -10.72 3.15 -35.89
C PHE A 327 -11.48 1.85 -36.19
N THR A 328 -11.88 1.64 -37.42
CA THR A 328 -12.45 0.36 -37.87
C THR A 328 -11.44 -0.78 -37.77
N UNK A 329 -10.18 -0.51 -38.21
CA UNK A 329 -9.20 -1.42 -38.21
C UNK A 329 -8.76 -1.83 -36.94
N LEU A 330 -8.57 -0.92 -36.04
CA LEU A 330 -7.96 -1.19 -34.72
C LEU A 330 -8.97 -1.46 -33.61
N SER A 331 -10.26 -1.16 -33.82
CA SER A 331 -11.29 -1.31 -32.75
C SER A 331 -11.32 -2.70 -32.11
N ARG A 332 -11.10 -3.74 -32.91
CA ARG A 332 -11.08 -5.12 -32.41
C ARG A 332 -9.86 -5.37 -31.49
N SER A 333 -8.68 -4.88 -31.89
CA SER A 333 -7.48 -4.99 -31.06
C SER A 333 -7.65 -4.20 -29.76
N CYS A 334 -8.09 -2.93 -29.85
CA CYS A 334 -8.36 -2.08 -28.67
C CYS A 334 -9.43 -2.69 -27.74
N PHE A 335 -10.44 -3.38 -28.30
CA PHE A 335 -11.42 -4.11 -27.49
C PHE A 335 -10.75 -5.22 -26.68
N PHE A 336 -9.89 -6.02 -27.31
CA PHE A 336 -9.24 -7.15 -26.62
C PHE A 336 -8.14 -6.67 -25.68
N THR A 337 -7.41 -5.59 -25.98
CA THR A 337 -6.42 -5.01 -25.05
C THR A 337 -7.13 -4.52 -23.78
N SER A 338 -8.19 -3.72 -23.96
CA SER A 338 -8.98 -3.22 -22.81
C SER A 338 -9.65 -4.37 -22.04
N LEU A 339 -10.18 -5.38 -22.73
CA LEU A 339 -10.80 -6.56 -22.11
C LEU A 339 -9.79 -7.37 -21.30
N THR A 340 -8.61 -7.67 -21.86
CA THR A 340 -7.58 -8.43 -21.15
C THR A 340 -7.06 -7.67 -19.93
N THR A 341 -6.88 -6.35 -20.06
CA THR A 341 -6.46 -5.49 -18.94
C THR A 341 -7.55 -5.47 -17.85
N ALA A 342 -8.81 -5.27 -18.22
CA ALA A 342 -9.93 -5.29 -17.27
C ALA A 342 -10.07 -6.65 -16.59
N LEU A 343 -9.93 -7.76 -17.33
CA LEU A 343 -9.97 -9.12 -16.77
C LEU A 343 -8.77 -9.40 -15.88
N GLY A 344 -7.60 -8.87 -16.21
CA GLY A 344 -6.40 -8.95 -15.40
C GLY A 344 -6.63 -8.34 -14.01
N PHE A 345 -7.22 -7.14 -13.98
CA PHE A 345 -7.61 -6.47 -12.73
C PHE A 345 -8.77 -7.19 -12.02
N ALA A 346 -9.83 -7.55 -12.76
CA ALA A 346 -11.01 -8.20 -12.19
C ALA A 346 -10.67 -9.54 -11.52
N GLY A 347 -9.65 -10.24 -12.00
CA GLY A 347 -9.19 -11.50 -11.42
C GLY A 347 -8.74 -11.36 -9.95
N LEU A 348 -8.36 -10.15 -9.54
CA LEU A 348 -7.98 -9.88 -8.14
C LEU A 348 -9.14 -10.09 -7.15
N ILE A 349 -10.39 -10.14 -7.60
CA ILE A 349 -11.54 -10.52 -6.77
C ILE A 349 -11.31 -11.89 -6.11
N ALA A 350 -10.61 -12.80 -6.79
CA ALA A 350 -10.32 -14.13 -6.28
C ALA A 350 -9.38 -14.13 -5.07
N THR A 351 -8.73 -13.02 -4.74
CA THR A 351 -7.94 -12.90 -3.51
C THR A 351 -8.80 -12.95 -2.25
N ARG A 352 -10.11 -12.66 -2.37
CA ARG A 352 -11.05 -12.56 -1.23
C ARG A 352 -10.55 -11.59 -0.15
N ASN A 353 -9.76 -10.62 -0.55
CA ASN A 353 -9.36 -9.49 0.30
C ASN A 353 -10.09 -8.25 -0.20
N HIS A 354 -10.75 -7.53 0.71
CA HIS A 354 -11.62 -6.39 0.37
C HIS A 354 -10.85 -5.33 -0.42
N LEU A 355 -9.68 -4.91 0.08
CA LEU A 355 -8.89 -3.81 -0.52
C LEU A 355 -8.35 -4.17 -1.89
N ILE A 356 -7.77 -5.37 -2.03
CA ILE A 356 -7.22 -5.84 -3.32
C ILE A 356 -8.36 -6.07 -4.32
N GLY A 357 -9.46 -6.65 -3.88
CA GLY A 357 -10.67 -6.88 -4.71
C GLY A 357 -11.26 -5.57 -5.17
N GLU A 358 -11.39 -4.58 -4.29
CA GLU A 358 -11.89 -3.24 -4.60
C GLU A 358 -10.99 -2.55 -5.64
N PHE A 359 -9.67 -2.56 -5.42
CA PHE A 359 -8.70 -2.05 -6.41
C PHE A 359 -8.90 -2.73 -7.77
N GLY A 360 -9.07 -4.06 -7.77
CA GLY A 360 -9.27 -4.84 -9.00
C GLY A 360 -10.56 -4.43 -9.73
N VAL A 361 -11.68 -4.31 -9.01
CA VAL A 361 -12.98 -3.92 -9.59
C VAL A 361 -12.93 -2.49 -10.13
N LEU A 362 -12.40 -1.55 -9.34
CA LEU A 362 -12.32 -0.15 -9.74
C LEU A 362 -11.39 0.04 -10.95
N SER A 363 -10.23 -0.64 -10.96
CA SER A 363 -9.30 -0.60 -12.10
C SER A 363 -9.92 -1.21 -13.35
N ALA A 364 -10.61 -2.34 -13.22
CA ALA A 364 -11.32 -2.98 -14.35
C ALA A 364 -12.41 -2.06 -14.92
N LEU A 365 -13.23 -1.46 -14.05
CA LEU A 365 -14.27 -0.49 -14.46
C LEU A 365 -13.64 0.72 -15.15
N ALA A 366 -12.55 1.23 -14.56
CA ALA A 366 -11.80 2.39 -15.09
C ALA A 366 -11.29 2.14 -16.52
N VAL A 367 -10.73 0.95 -16.77
CA VAL A 367 -10.26 0.54 -18.11
C VAL A 367 -11.43 0.47 -19.11
N ILE A 368 -12.56 -0.10 -18.68
CA ILE A 368 -13.77 -0.18 -19.52
C ILE A 368 -14.27 1.23 -19.88
N VAL A 369 -14.33 2.13 -18.88
CA VAL A 369 -14.73 3.53 -19.09
C VAL A 369 -13.74 4.21 -20.07
N ALA A 370 -12.44 4.02 -19.86
CA ALA A 370 -11.39 4.58 -20.71
C ALA A 370 -11.54 4.12 -22.17
N TYR A 371 -11.79 2.83 -22.38
CA TYR A 371 -12.02 2.24 -23.71
C TYR A 371 -13.19 2.94 -24.43
N PHE A 372 -14.34 3.01 -23.76
CA PHE A 372 -15.53 3.61 -24.38
C PHE A 372 -15.33 5.10 -24.66
N VAL A 373 -14.76 5.84 -23.71
CA VAL A 373 -14.49 7.29 -23.88
C VAL A 373 -13.51 7.50 -25.05
N THR A 374 -12.39 6.79 -25.06
CA THR A 374 -11.35 6.96 -26.10
C THR A 374 -11.90 6.59 -27.49
N LEU A 375 -12.63 5.47 -27.59
CA LEU A 375 -13.10 4.97 -28.87
C LEU A 375 -14.26 5.80 -29.46
N THR A 376 -14.98 6.55 -28.62
CA THR A 376 -16.10 7.36 -29.09
C THR A 376 -15.75 8.84 -29.24
N LEU A 377 -14.99 9.40 -28.28
CA LEU A 377 -14.64 10.83 -28.30
C LEU A 377 -13.48 11.15 -29.24
N LEU A 378 -12.40 10.34 -29.20
CA LEU A 378 -11.18 10.65 -29.97
C LEU A 378 -11.41 10.75 -31.48
N PRO A 379 -12.18 9.84 -32.14
CA PRO A 379 -12.43 9.99 -33.57
C PRO A 379 -13.20 11.29 -33.90
N ALA A 380 -14.14 11.68 -33.04
CA ALA A 380 -14.89 12.94 -33.22
C ALA A 380 -13.94 14.15 -33.09
N LEU A 381 -13.01 14.13 -32.11
CA LEU A 381 -12.02 15.20 -31.93
C LEU A 381 -11.03 15.28 -33.10
N LEU A 382 -10.49 14.14 -33.54
CA LEU A 382 -9.54 14.09 -34.67
C LEU A 382 -10.16 14.62 -35.98
N ALA A 383 -11.47 14.40 -36.18
CA ALA A 383 -12.19 14.89 -37.38
C ALA A 383 -12.28 16.42 -37.45
N PHE A 384 -11.92 17.15 -36.37
CA PHE A 384 -11.82 18.62 -36.40
C PHE A 384 -10.46 19.11 -36.89
N THR A 385 -9.43 18.24 -36.94
CA THR A 385 -8.06 18.64 -37.34
C THR A 385 -7.96 18.76 -38.89
N LYS A 386 -6.97 19.53 -39.29
CA LYS A 386 -6.61 19.67 -40.70
C LYS A 386 -5.26 19.06 -41.03
N ASP A 387 -4.50 18.66 -39.98
CA ASP A 387 -3.13 18.26 -40.14
C ASP A 387 -2.70 17.49 -38.87
N LEU A 388 -2.09 16.33 -39.04
CA LEU A 388 -1.65 15.42 -37.97
C LEU A 388 -0.13 15.48 -37.72
N GLY A 389 0.53 16.49 -38.26
CA GLY A 389 1.95 16.75 -38.03
C GLY A 389 2.86 16.43 -39.22
N PRO A 390 4.12 16.88 -39.15
CA PRO A 390 5.06 16.78 -40.27
C PRO A 390 5.43 15.33 -40.61
N TYR A 391 5.91 15.13 -41.81
CA TYR A 391 6.26 13.83 -42.36
C TYR A 391 7.41 13.13 -41.62
N GLN A 392 8.39 13.89 -41.12
CA GLN A 392 9.54 13.33 -40.38
C GLN A 392 9.38 13.47 -38.85
N ASP A 393 9.47 12.36 -38.17
CA ASP A 393 9.38 12.29 -36.70
C ASP A 393 10.76 12.49 -36.07
N TRP A 394 10.82 13.25 -34.96
CA TRP A 394 12.05 13.40 -34.22
C TRP A 394 12.53 12.05 -33.63
N GLY A 395 11.60 11.22 -33.20
CA GLY A 395 11.88 9.87 -32.69
C GLY A 395 12.21 8.84 -33.76
N GLU A 396 12.00 9.17 -35.04
CA GLU A 396 12.15 8.22 -36.16
C GLU A 396 13.54 7.58 -36.23
N ARG A 397 14.58 8.38 -35.99
CA ARG A 397 15.97 7.88 -35.97
C ARG A 397 16.21 6.91 -34.79
N LEU A 398 15.60 7.23 -33.62
CA LEU A 398 15.76 6.41 -32.42
C LEU A 398 15.08 5.05 -32.59
N TYR A 399 13.75 5.04 -32.89
CA TYR A 399 13.07 3.75 -33.01
C TYR A 399 13.55 2.97 -34.24
N ARG A 400 13.89 3.61 -35.33
CA ARG A 400 14.49 2.92 -36.50
C ARG A 400 15.81 2.24 -36.12
N GLY A 401 16.65 2.89 -35.35
CA GLY A 401 17.89 2.32 -34.85
C GLY A 401 17.66 1.09 -33.96
N ILE A 402 16.67 1.17 -33.05
CA ILE A 402 16.26 0.06 -32.17
C ILE A 402 15.72 -1.09 -33.04
N LEU A 403 14.75 -0.79 -33.89
CA LEU A 403 14.08 -1.82 -34.72
C LEU A 403 15.06 -2.48 -35.72
N ALA A 404 16.01 -1.72 -36.29
CA ALA A 404 17.05 -2.28 -37.16
C ALA A 404 17.94 -3.27 -36.42
N ARG A 405 18.27 -2.97 -35.14
CA ARG A 405 18.99 -3.91 -34.28
C ARG A 405 18.16 -5.17 -33.98
N VAL A 406 16.88 -4.98 -33.67
CA VAL A 406 15.94 -6.11 -33.45
C VAL A 406 15.83 -6.96 -34.70
N GLU A 407 15.64 -6.35 -35.89
CA GLU A 407 15.62 -7.09 -37.16
C GLU A 407 16.91 -7.85 -37.42
N SER A 408 18.07 -7.27 -37.06
CA SER A 408 19.36 -7.94 -37.23
C SER A 408 19.45 -9.23 -36.41
N LEU A 409 18.75 -9.32 -35.28
CA LEU A 409 18.67 -10.56 -34.47
C LEU A 409 17.93 -11.69 -35.21
N LEU A 410 17.02 -11.34 -36.16
CA LEU A 410 16.32 -12.34 -36.97
C LEU A 410 17.29 -13.04 -37.99
N HIS A 411 18.42 -12.41 -38.31
CA HIS A 411 19.42 -12.98 -39.18
C HIS A 411 20.39 -13.90 -38.44
N LEU A 412 20.45 -13.78 -37.10
CA LEU A 412 21.28 -14.68 -36.27
C LEU A 412 20.65 -16.09 -36.21
N PRO A 413 21.48 -17.16 -36.07
CA PRO A 413 20.90 -18.45 -35.72
C PRO A 413 19.98 -18.36 -34.52
N VAL A 414 18.80 -18.96 -34.60
CA VAL A 414 17.76 -18.83 -33.57
C VAL A 414 18.24 -19.24 -32.17
N LEU A 415 19.24 -20.10 -32.12
CA LEU A 415 19.86 -20.57 -30.86
C LEU A 415 20.40 -19.40 -30.00
N TRP A 416 21.04 -18.39 -30.63
CA TRP A 416 21.67 -17.29 -29.89
C TRP A 416 20.66 -16.37 -29.17
N PRO A 417 19.65 -15.80 -29.86
CA PRO A 417 18.66 -14.95 -29.13
C PRO A 417 17.81 -15.81 -28.16
N SER A 418 17.51 -17.06 -28.48
CA SER A 418 16.76 -17.96 -27.58
C SER A 418 17.57 -18.31 -26.33
N ALA A 419 18.87 -18.60 -26.49
CA ALA A 419 19.77 -18.90 -25.36
C ALA A 419 19.97 -17.69 -24.46
N ALA A 420 20.20 -16.51 -25.07
CA ALA A 420 20.33 -15.25 -24.30
C ALA A 420 19.06 -14.96 -23.48
N PHE A 421 17.90 -15.11 -24.11
CA PHE A 421 16.60 -14.88 -23.43
C PHE A 421 16.34 -15.97 -22.37
N GLY A 422 16.71 -17.22 -22.65
CA GLY A 422 16.62 -18.32 -21.69
C GLY A 422 17.51 -18.12 -20.47
N ILE A 423 18.76 -17.64 -20.68
CA ILE A 423 19.67 -17.29 -19.59
C ILE A 423 19.07 -16.16 -18.74
N LEU A 424 18.53 -15.14 -19.39
CA LEU A 424 17.88 -14.02 -18.68
C LEU A 424 16.72 -14.51 -17.79
N LEU A 425 15.90 -15.44 -18.31
CA LEU A 425 14.81 -16.06 -17.55
C LEU A 425 15.34 -16.87 -16.36
N VAL A 426 16.39 -17.68 -16.57
CA VAL A 426 17.00 -18.47 -15.48
C VAL A 426 17.54 -17.54 -14.40
N VAL A 427 18.24 -16.47 -14.79
CA VAL A 427 18.75 -15.46 -13.84
C VAL A 427 17.56 -14.83 -13.10
N GLY A 428 16.48 -14.49 -13.81
CA GLY A 428 15.27 -13.93 -13.22
C GLY A 428 14.64 -14.87 -12.19
N ILE A 429 14.55 -16.17 -12.51
CA ILE A 429 13.98 -17.19 -11.60
C ILE A 429 14.88 -17.35 -10.36
N VAL A 430 16.21 -17.48 -10.57
CA VAL A 430 17.17 -17.69 -9.47
C VAL A 430 17.20 -16.46 -8.55
N ALA A 431 17.23 -15.27 -9.12
CA ALA A 431 17.22 -14.03 -8.32
C ALA A 431 15.87 -13.84 -7.62
N GLY A 432 14.78 -14.14 -8.32
CA GLY A 432 13.42 -14.06 -7.75
C GLY A 432 13.18 -15.07 -6.62
N SER A 433 13.86 -16.21 -6.61
CA SER A 433 13.74 -17.20 -5.53
C SER A 433 14.43 -16.72 -4.23
N GLN A 434 15.24 -15.67 -4.30
CA GLN A 434 15.89 -15.06 -3.14
C GLN A 434 15.07 -13.89 -2.58
N LEU A 435 13.92 -13.60 -3.18
CA LEU A 435 13.05 -12.51 -2.78
C LEU A 435 12.54 -12.74 -1.36
N ARG A 436 12.70 -11.73 -0.52
CA ARG A 436 12.17 -11.74 0.83
C ARG A 436 10.76 -11.14 0.82
N VAL A 437 9.91 -11.71 1.65
CA VAL A 437 8.59 -11.14 1.94
C VAL A 437 8.74 -10.43 3.28
N GLU A 438 8.63 -9.11 3.28
CA GLU A 438 8.81 -8.32 4.48
C GLU A 438 7.80 -7.16 4.48
N ALA A 439 7.16 -6.94 5.60
CA ALA A 439 6.20 -5.84 5.77
C ALA A 439 6.39 -5.26 7.16
N TYR A 440 6.28 -3.94 7.26
CA TYR A 440 6.34 -3.21 8.53
C TYR A 440 4.98 -2.59 8.81
N ILE A 441 4.71 -2.23 10.05
CA ILE A 441 3.44 -1.59 10.44
C ILE A 441 3.39 -0.19 9.78
N ILE A 442 4.52 0.52 9.79
CA ILE A 442 4.67 1.81 9.11
C ILE A 442 5.77 1.69 8.05
N ASP A 443 5.42 1.15 6.91
CA ASP A 443 6.38 0.69 5.90
C ASP A 443 6.44 1.52 4.63
N ASP A 444 5.49 2.39 4.41
CA ASP A 444 5.34 3.01 3.08
C ASP A 444 6.20 4.27 2.89
N LEU A 445 6.91 4.73 3.93
CA LEU A 445 7.78 5.91 3.85
C LEU A 445 9.22 5.51 3.48
N LYS A 446 9.91 6.40 2.77
CA LYS A 446 11.34 6.22 2.48
C LYS A 446 12.16 6.38 3.76
N GLU A 447 13.30 5.69 3.84
CA GLU A 447 14.20 5.68 5.01
C GLU A 447 14.62 7.07 5.52
N ARG A 448 14.62 8.06 4.67
CA ARG A 448 15.00 9.45 4.99
C ARG A 448 13.78 10.36 5.22
N ASP A 449 12.62 9.78 5.43
CA ASP A 449 11.43 10.58 5.74
C ASP A 449 11.44 10.95 7.23
N THR A 450 11.14 12.20 7.52
CA THR A 450 11.15 12.75 8.89
C THR A 450 10.24 11.94 9.82
N ILE A 451 9.05 11.55 9.35
CA ILE A 451 8.10 10.77 10.15
C ILE A 451 8.73 9.43 10.57
N LEU A 452 9.39 8.74 9.63
CA LEU A 452 10.02 7.44 9.92
C LEU A 452 11.25 7.60 10.83
N GLU A 453 12.04 8.65 10.63
CA GLU A 453 13.19 8.97 11.49
C GLU A 453 12.74 9.26 12.93
N GLU A 454 11.65 9.99 13.10
CA GLU A 454 11.06 10.30 14.41
C GLU A 454 10.53 9.04 15.10
N LEU A 455 9.83 8.17 14.36
CA LEU A 455 9.30 6.91 14.90
C LEU A 455 10.43 5.99 15.39
N ARG A 456 11.47 5.81 14.57
CA ARG A 456 12.63 5.00 14.94
C ARG A 456 13.35 5.56 16.18
N TRP A 457 13.49 6.88 16.23
CA TRP A 457 14.07 7.55 17.40
C TRP A 457 13.27 7.24 18.67
N ILE A 458 11.94 7.33 18.62
CA ILE A 458 11.06 7.00 19.75
C ILE A 458 11.27 5.55 20.20
N GLU A 459 11.33 4.59 19.25
CA GLU A 459 11.57 3.17 19.56
C GLU A 459 12.96 2.91 20.10
N ASP A 460 13.98 3.59 19.57
CA ASP A 460 15.38 3.46 20.05
C ASP A 460 15.56 4.02 21.46
N GLU A 461 14.75 5.04 21.83
CA GLU A 461 14.70 5.57 23.20
C GLU A 461 13.89 4.67 24.17
N GLY A 462 13.34 3.56 23.68
CA GLY A 462 12.68 2.55 24.50
C GLY A 462 11.17 2.71 24.67
N PHE A 463 10.55 3.63 23.91
CA PHE A 463 9.09 3.81 23.98
C PHE A 463 8.39 2.89 22.96
N GLY A 464 7.48 2.05 23.45
CA GLY A 464 6.72 1.14 22.60
C GLY A 464 5.48 1.81 22.03
N LEU A 465 5.50 2.08 20.73
CA LEU A 465 4.35 2.65 20.01
C LEU A 465 3.36 1.56 19.54
N PHE A 466 3.83 0.32 19.49
CA PHE A 466 3.05 -0.83 19.02
C PHE A 466 2.97 -1.88 20.10
N GLN A 467 1.82 -2.56 20.17
CA GLN A 467 1.61 -3.54 21.24
C GLN A 467 0.81 -4.75 20.77
N ILE A 468 1.13 -5.89 21.37
CA ILE A 468 0.31 -7.09 21.36
C ILE A 468 -0.43 -7.12 22.69
N ASN A 469 -1.74 -7.19 22.65
CA ASN A 469 -2.57 -7.23 23.85
C ASN A 469 -3.05 -8.67 24.06
N VAL A 470 -2.85 -9.20 25.26
CA VAL A 470 -3.42 -10.50 25.64
C VAL A 470 -4.63 -10.23 26.52
N TYR A 471 -5.80 -10.38 25.91
CA TYR A 471 -7.11 -10.16 26.54
C TYR A 471 -7.45 -11.37 27.40
N LEU A 472 -7.74 -11.13 28.68
CA LEU A 472 -8.07 -12.14 29.67
C LEU A 472 -9.55 -12.00 30.04
N ALA A 473 -10.38 -12.94 29.61
CA ALA A 473 -11.82 -12.97 29.94
C ALA A 473 -12.02 -14.03 31.03
N GLN A 474 -12.48 -13.60 32.21
CA GLN A 474 -12.67 -14.44 33.39
C GLN A 474 -14.14 -14.86 33.50
N GLU A 475 -14.37 -16.08 34.00
CA GLU A 475 -15.72 -16.59 34.25
C GLU A 475 -16.14 -16.38 35.72
N SER A 476 -15.24 -15.86 36.56
CA SER A 476 -15.46 -15.68 37.98
C SER A 476 -14.56 -14.55 38.52
N ASP A 477 -14.80 -14.11 39.72
CA ASP A 477 -14.03 -13.08 40.45
C ASP A 477 -12.66 -13.63 40.92
N GLU A 478 -12.00 -14.44 40.10
CA GLU A 478 -10.69 -15.06 40.41
C GLU A 478 -9.56 -14.52 39.51
N GLY A 479 -9.84 -13.46 38.75
CA GLY A 479 -8.87 -12.85 37.83
C GLY A 479 -7.63 -12.25 38.49
N HIS A 480 -7.68 -12.04 39.81
CA HIS A 480 -6.57 -11.54 40.62
C HIS A 480 -6.06 -12.60 41.60
N SER A 481 -6.37 -13.89 41.41
CA SER A 481 -5.86 -14.97 42.27
C SER A 481 -4.34 -15.09 42.18
N PRO A 482 -3.65 -15.54 43.23
CA PRO A 482 -2.20 -15.75 43.20
C PRO A 482 -1.76 -16.63 42.03
N GLU A 483 -2.53 -17.63 41.68
CA GLU A 483 -2.26 -18.53 40.55
C GLU A 483 -2.34 -17.80 39.21
N MET A 484 -3.29 -16.86 39.07
CA MET A 484 -3.41 -16.03 37.87
C MET A 484 -2.26 -15.07 37.75
N LEU A 485 -1.87 -14.40 38.84
CA LEU A 485 -0.72 -13.48 38.82
C LEU A 485 0.56 -14.24 38.45
N GLN A 486 0.78 -15.42 39.03
CA GLN A 486 1.92 -16.28 38.68
C GLN A 486 1.91 -16.70 37.23
N TRP A 487 0.72 -17.00 36.68
CA TRP A 487 0.56 -17.32 35.25
C TRP A 487 0.95 -16.13 34.38
N ILE A 488 0.52 -14.92 34.71
CA ILE A 488 0.84 -13.70 34.00
C ILE A 488 2.37 -13.49 34.01
N GLU A 489 3.01 -13.61 35.18
CA GLU A 489 4.47 -13.53 35.29
C GLU A 489 5.24 -14.50 34.37
N UNK A 490 4.75 -15.57 34.25
CA UNK A 490 5.29 -16.52 33.45
C UNK A 490 5.11 -16.33 32.02
N PHE A 491 4.06 -15.82 31.74
CA PHE A 491 3.81 -15.41 30.39
C PHE A 491 4.71 -14.21 30.01
N GLN A 492 4.79 -13.21 30.86
CA GLN A 492 5.63 -12.03 30.64
C GLN A 492 7.11 -12.42 30.43
N ALA A 493 7.65 -13.25 31.34
CA ALA A 493 9.02 -13.74 31.21
C ALA A 493 9.27 -14.47 29.88
N PHE A 494 8.28 -15.22 29.41
CA PHE A 494 8.34 -15.93 28.11
C PHE A 494 8.39 -14.95 26.92
N VAL A 495 7.55 -13.91 26.91
CA VAL A 495 7.50 -12.99 25.76
C VAL A 495 8.73 -12.06 25.74
N GLU A 496 9.25 -11.68 26.89
CA GLU A 496 10.42 -10.80 27.05
C GLU A 496 11.74 -11.46 26.62
N GLU A 497 11.77 -12.77 26.40
CA GLU A 497 12.93 -13.45 25.76
C GLU A 497 13.10 -13.05 24.29
N ASP A 498 12.06 -12.51 23.65
CA ASP A 498 12.11 -12.14 22.22
C ASP A 498 12.74 -10.75 22.07
N PRO A 499 13.76 -10.60 21.19
CA PRO A 499 14.43 -9.31 21.00
C PRO A 499 13.53 -8.20 20.43
N ALA A 500 12.40 -8.54 19.81
CA ALA A 500 11.42 -7.55 19.30
C ALA A 500 10.55 -6.98 20.42
N VAL A 501 10.59 -7.57 21.63
CA VAL A 501 9.80 -7.12 22.78
C VAL A 501 10.63 -6.11 23.60
N LEU A 502 10.06 -4.93 23.82
CA LEU A 502 10.65 -3.87 24.65
C LEU A 502 10.36 -4.10 26.14
N GLY A 503 9.23 -4.71 26.46
CA GLY A 503 8.77 -4.97 27.81
C GLY A 503 7.33 -5.39 27.82
N SER A 504 6.84 -5.76 29.01
CA SER A 504 5.43 -6.11 29.18
C SER A 504 4.88 -5.55 30.48
N VAL A 505 3.58 -5.22 30.47
CA VAL A 505 2.87 -4.66 31.62
C VAL A 505 1.62 -5.50 31.89
N GLY A 506 1.38 -5.81 33.16
CA GLY A 506 0.22 -6.56 33.59
C GLY A 506 -0.08 -6.34 35.05
N LEU A 507 -1.10 -7.01 35.56
CA LEU A 507 -1.58 -6.88 36.92
C LEU A 507 -0.48 -7.16 38.00
N PRO A 508 0.48 -8.12 37.80
CA PRO A 508 1.51 -8.36 38.80
C PRO A 508 2.37 -7.14 39.18
N GLN A 509 2.71 -6.30 38.18
CA GLN A 509 3.53 -5.10 38.43
C GLN A 509 2.82 -4.12 39.37
N ILE A 510 1.51 -3.94 39.17
CA ILE A 510 0.68 -3.03 39.99
C ILE A 510 0.56 -3.58 41.44
N VAL A 511 0.23 -4.86 41.56
CA VAL A 511 0.13 -5.50 42.89
C VAL A 511 1.48 -5.44 43.65
N ASN A 512 2.60 -5.58 42.95
CA ASN A 512 3.95 -5.45 43.50
C ASN A 512 4.23 -4.04 44.00
N GLU A 513 3.91 -3.04 43.21
CA GLU A 513 4.11 -1.63 43.58
C GLU A 513 3.31 -1.27 44.81
N LEU A 514 2.03 -1.57 44.79
CA LEU A 514 1.13 -1.32 45.93
C LEU A 514 1.62 -2.07 47.20
N GLY A 515 1.97 -3.35 47.04
CA GLY A 515 2.47 -4.16 48.19
C GLY A 515 3.76 -3.61 48.80
N THR A 516 4.64 -3.12 47.95
CA THR A 516 5.90 -2.47 48.40
C THR A 516 5.58 -1.17 49.15
N ALA A 517 4.66 -0.37 48.61
CA ALA A 517 4.26 0.90 49.22
C ALA A 517 3.63 0.73 50.59
N TYR A 518 2.74 -0.24 50.75
CA TYR A 518 2.03 -0.51 52.01
C TYR A 518 2.84 -1.35 53.00
N GLY A 519 4.16 -1.55 52.72
CA GLY A 519 5.08 -2.20 53.66
C GLY A 519 4.83 -3.70 53.87
N ALA A 520 4.11 -4.30 52.94
CA ALA A 520 3.93 -5.75 52.95
C ALA A 520 5.25 -6.42 52.57
N GLN A 521 6.02 -6.80 53.58
CA GLN A 521 7.27 -7.54 53.36
C GLN A 521 7.02 -8.80 52.55
N PRO A 522 7.81 -9.08 51.53
CA PRO A 522 7.68 -10.34 50.80
C PRO A 522 7.91 -11.49 51.76
N VAL A 523 6.93 -12.34 51.88
CA VAL A 523 6.97 -13.48 52.82
C VAL A 523 7.81 -14.58 52.18
N GLY A 524 9.03 -14.76 52.71
CA GLY A 524 9.85 -15.90 52.38
C GLY A 524 10.74 -15.75 51.16
N SER A 525 11.73 -14.86 51.24
CA SER A 525 12.77 -14.76 50.24
C SER A 525 13.54 -16.08 50.07
N ASN A 526 13.18 -16.85 49.06
CA ASN A 526 14.05 -17.90 48.53
C ASN A 526 15.02 -17.18 47.56
N PRO A 527 16.34 -17.13 47.88
CA PRO A 527 17.29 -16.37 47.06
C PRO A 527 17.47 -16.90 45.61
N ALA A 528 16.74 -17.95 45.23
CA ALA A 528 16.74 -18.46 43.83
C ALA A 528 15.65 -17.85 42.97
N MET A 529 14.79 -16.98 43.50
CA MET A 529 13.74 -16.28 42.74
C MET A 529 13.84 -14.77 43.03
N GLU A 530 14.79 -14.12 42.42
CA GLU A 530 15.02 -12.68 42.56
C GLU A 530 14.04 -11.79 41.76
N SER A 531 12.92 -12.30 41.29
CA SER A 531 11.90 -11.49 40.60
C SER A 531 10.55 -12.18 40.60
N GLY A 532 9.59 -11.63 41.25
CA GLY A 532 8.16 -11.98 41.04
C GLY A 532 7.34 -12.03 42.32
N LEU A 533 6.12 -11.73 42.15
CA LEU A 533 4.99 -11.77 43.10
C LEU A 533 4.67 -13.14 43.70
N SER A 534 5.33 -14.21 43.24
CA SER A 534 5.19 -15.56 43.80
C SER A 534 5.64 -15.70 45.24
N ASP A 535 5.96 -14.58 45.93
CA ASP A 535 6.45 -14.52 47.31
C ASP A 535 5.38 -14.71 48.36
N GLY A 536 4.33 -15.48 48.08
CA GLY A 536 3.45 -16.01 49.06
C GLY A 536 2.34 -15.09 49.57
N ARG A 537 1.98 -14.03 48.81
CA ARG A 537 0.82 -13.23 49.16
C ARG A 537 -0.47 -14.05 49.01
N THR A 538 -1.34 -13.90 49.95
CA THR A 538 -2.67 -14.57 49.91
C THR A 538 -3.61 -13.82 48.95
N GLY A 539 -4.59 -14.52 48.43
CA GLY A 539 -5.63 -13.88 47.62
C GLY A 539 -6.35 -12.75 48.37
N GLN A 540 -6.46 -12.85 49.70
CA GLN A 540 -7.06 -11.76 50.49
C GLN A 540 -6.19 -10.51 50.51
N GLU A 541 -4.88 -10.65 50.66
CA GLU A 541 -3.95 -9.49 50.60
C GLU A 541 -3.99 -8.79 49.24
N ILE A 542 -4.01 -9.60 48.17
CA ILE A 542 -4.11 -9.03 46.79
C ILE A 542 -5.44 -8.27 46.63
N THR A 543 -6.55 -8.87 47.12
CA THR A 543 -7.88 -8.21 47.04
C THR A 543 -7.89 -6.88 47.82
N GLU A 544 -7.24 -6.83 48.98
CA GLU A 544 -7.15 -5.60 49.80
C GLU A 544 -6.31 -4.53 49.08
N LEU A 545 -5.15 -4.89 48.48
CA LEU A 545 -4.32 -3.96 47.70
C LEU A 545 -5.09 -3.38 46.51
N LEU A 546 -5.78 -4.20 45.72
CA LEU A 546 -6.55 -3.78 44.58
C LEU A 546 -7.74 -2.89 44.99
N PHE A 547 -8.36 -3.20 46.13
CA PHE A 547 -9.44 -2.36 46.66
C PHE A 547 -8.89 -0.95 47.03
N LEU A 548 -7.69 -0.87 47.57
CA LEU A 548 -7.06 0.42 47.89
C LEU A 548 -6.77 1.22 46.60
N ALA A 549 -6.25 0.55 45.56
CA ALA A 549 -6.02 1.20 44.27
C ALA A 549 -7.32 1.70 43.64
N GLU A 550 -8.38 0.88 43.73
CA GLU A 550 -9.72 1.30 43.21
C GLU A 550 -10.28 2.52 43.96
N LEU A 551 -10.01 2.65 45.28
CA LEU A 551 -10.42 3.82 46.06
C LEU A 551 -9.68 5.11 45.66
N GLU A 552 -8.42 4.98 45.24
CA GLU A 552 -7.60 6.10 44.78
C GLU A 552 -7.83 6.44 43.29
N ASP A 553 -8.68 5.66 42.62
CA ASP A 553 -9.01 5.82 41.17
C ASP A 553 -7.77 5.64 40.29
N ASP A 554 -6.97 4.62 40.57
CA ASP A 554 -5.68 4.37 39.91
C ASP A 554 -5.89 4.00 38.42
N ASP A 555 -5.49 4.90 37.53
CA ASP A 555 -5.57 4.71 36.08
C ASP A 555 -4.74 3.52 35.59
N ALA A 556 -3.58 3.25 36.20
CA ALA A 556 -2.72 2.14 35.79
C ALA A 556 -3.40 0.79 36.04
N LEU A 557 -4.16 0.67 37.14
CA LEU A 557 -4.96 -0.53 37.41
C LEU A 557 -6.04 -0.72 36.34
N ARG A 558 -6.75 0.34 35.99
CA ARG A 558 -7.82 0.28 34.97
C ARG A 558 -7.29 -0.12 33.60
N ASP A 559 -6.06 0.22 33.29
CA ASP A 559 -5.45 -0.14 32.00
C ASP A 559 -5.21 -1.65 31.87
N VAL A 560 -5.06 -2.38 32.99
CA VAL A 560 -4.73 -3.81 32.94
C VAL A 560 -5.79 -4.73 33.56
N TYR A 561 -6.71 -4.20 34.40
CA TYR A 561 -7.70 -5.03 35.06
C TYR A 561 -8.96 -4.25 35.43
N LEU A 562 -10.11 -4.79 35.01
CA LEU A 562 -11.44 -4.27 35.32
C LEU A 562 -12.21 -5.34 36.11
N ARG A 563 -12.16 -5.24 37.44
CA ARG A 563 -12.74 -6.22 38.35
C ARG A 563 -14.23 -6.42 38.08
N ASP A 564 -15.00 -5.34 37.97
CA ASP A 564 -16.46 -5.36 37.77
C ASP A 564 -16.86 -6.09 36.49
N ALA A 565 -16.02 -6.02 35.45
CA ALA A 565 -16.25 -6.69 34.17
C ALA A 565 -15.66 -8.13 34.13
N GLY A 566 -14.83 -8.48 35.10
CA GLY A 566 -14.13 -9.76 35.12
C GLY A 566 -13.15 -9.90 33.95
N VAL A 567 -12.49 -8.80 33.53
CA VAL A 567 -11.55 -8.85 32.43
C VAL A 567 -10.21 -8.23 32.80
N GLY A 568 -9.15 -8.74 32.20
CA GLY A 568 -7.80 -8.21 32.34
C GLY A 568 -7.06 -8.18 31.01
N GLN A 569 -5.87 -7.57 31.01
CA GLN A 569 -4.98 -7.70 29.87
C GLN A 569 -3.51 -7.72 30.31
N VAL A 570 -2.69 -8.29 29.43
CA VAL A 570 -1.24 -8.12 29.47
C VAL A 570 -0.87 -7.34 28.18
N ILE A 571 -0.20 -6.21 28.36
CA ILE A 571 0.29 -5.37 27.27
C ILE A 571 1.74 -5.78 26.99
N VAL A 572 2.04 -6.17 25.75
CA VAL A 572 3.41 -6.52 25.33
C VAL A 572 3.83 -5.45 24.32
N LEU A 573 4.77 -4.60 24.72
CA LEU A 573 5.29 -3.52 23.89
C LEU A 573 6.34 -4.09 22.92
N VAL A 574 6.20 -3.77 21.63
CA VAL A 574 7.07 -4.32 20.59
C VAL A 574 7.62 -3.23 19.67
N LYS A 575 8.81 -3.48 19.11
CA LYS A 575 9.38 -2.69 18.01
C LYS A 575 8.81 -3.14 16.67
N ASP A 576 8.73 -2.22 15.71
CA ASP A 576 8.35 -2.59 14.32
C ASP A 576 9.56 -3.21 13.59
N GLU A 577 9.92 -4.44 13.97
CA GLU A 577 11.01 -5.23 13.35
C GLU A 577 10.55 -5.93 12.05
N GLY A 578 9.30 -5.68 11.61
CA GLY A 578 8.75 -6.24 10.38
C GLY A 578 8.10 -7.61 10.56
N SER A 579 7.47 -8.07 9.47
CA SER A 579 6.68 -9.31 9.47
C SER A 579 7.51 -10.56 9.75
N SER A 580 8.80 -10.58 9.39
CA SER A 580 9.70 -11.71 9.65
C SER A 580 9.97 -11.92 11.15
N ALA A 581 9.82 -10.89 11.97
CA ALA A 581 9.93 -10.96 13.43
C ALA A 581 8.56 -11.05 14.11
N LEU A 582 7.62 -10.16 13.74
CA LEU A 582 6.33 -10.02 14.41
C LEU A 582 5.36 -11.18 14.15
N SER A 583 5.34 -11.78 12.93
CA SER A 583 4.45 -12.92 12.65
C SER A 583 4.86 -14.18 13.44
N PRO A 584 6.15 -14.56 13.51
CA PRO A 584 6.54 -15.66 14.41
C PRO A 584 6.30 -15.37 15.88
N LEU A 585 6.54 -14.12 16.32
CA LEU A 585 6.27 -13.71 17.71
C LEU A 585 4.79 -13.91 18.05
N THR A 586 3.88 -13.35 17.24
CA THR A 586 2.42 -13.51 17.47
C THR A 586 2.00 -14.98 17.43
N ALA A 587 2.59 -15.78 16.53
CA ALA A 587 2.30 -17.23 16.46
C ALA A 587 2.78 -17.96 17.74
N ARG A 588 3.99 -17.62 18.26
CA ARG A 588 4.50 -18.17 19.52
C ARG A 588 3.65 -17.77 20.72
N VAL A 589 3.17 -16.51 20.73
CA VAL A 589 2.25 -16.03 21.77
C VAL A 589 0.97 -16.89 21.75
N GLU A 590 0.37 -17.09 20.58
CA GLU A 590 -0.85 -17.91 20.46
C GLU A 590 -0.62 -19.37 20.88
N ASP A 591 0.49 -19.96 20.44
CA ASP A 591 0.85 -21.33 20.82
C ASP A 591 1.06 -21.47 22.33
N ARG A 592 1.70 -20.47 22.95
CA ARG A 592 1.91 -20.40 24.42
C ARG A 592 0.55 -20.34 25.13
N LEU A 593 -0.36 -19.47 24.68
CA LEU A 593 -1.69 -19.32 25.29
C LEU A 593 -2.52 -20.60 25.15
N GLN A 594 -2.38 -21.33 24.05
CA GLN A 594 -3.09 -22.61 23.83
C GLN A 594 -2.48 -23.76 24.65
N SER A 595 -1.14 -23.84 24.69
CA SER A 595 -0.43 -24.93 25.37
C SER A 595 -0.41 -24.76 26.91
N HIS A 596 -0.47 -23.51 27.37
CA HIS A 596 -0.44 -23.16 28.81
C HIS A 596 -1.57 -22.15 29.08
N PRO A 597 -2.83 -22.60 29.05
CA PRO A 597 -3.97 -21.71 29.28
C PRO A 597 -3.96 -21.14 30.69
N PRO A 598 -4.60 -20.00 30.95
CA PRO A 598 -4.70 -19.44 32.29
C PRO A 598 -5.46 -20.39 33.22
N PRO A 599 -5.21 -20.30 34.54
CA PRO A 599 -5.89 -21.18 35.50
C PRO A 599 -7.41 -21.03 35.51
N THR A 600 -7.93 -19.85 35.18
CA THR A 600 -9.37 -19.59 35.04
C THR A 600 -9.62 -18.74 33.81
N GLY A 601 -10.79 -18.93 33.17
CA GLY A 601 -11.18 -18.11 32.03
C GLY A 601 -10.44 -18.46 30.74
N ARG A 602 -10.23 -17.43 29.89
CA ARG A 602 -9.62 -17.57 28.58
C ARG A 602 -8.66 -16.41 28.31
N ALA A 603 -7.52 -16.72 27.72
CA ALA A 603 -6.55 -15.72 27.25
C ALA A 603 -6.49 -15.74 25.72
N THR A 604 -6.55 -14.57 25.09
CA THR A 604 -6.54 -14.46 23.62
C THR A 604 -5.69 -13.25 23.18
N ALA A 605 -4.76 -13.47 22.26
CA ALA A 605 -3.94 -12.39 21.70
C ALA A 605 -4.78 -11.53 20.73
N THR A 606 -4.68 -10.21 20.88
CA THR A 606 -5.40 -9.22 20.08
C THR A 606 -4.55 -7.94 19.94
N GLY A 607 -5.15 -6.85 19.51
CA GLY A 607 -4.47 -5.56 19.32
C GLY A 607 -4.02 -5.34 17.89
N THR A 608 -3.53 -4.12 17.61
CA THR A 608 -3.19 -3.69 16.26
C THR A 608 -2.10 -4.57 15.63
N VAL A 609 -1.06 -4.91 16.38
CA VAL A 609 0.05 -5.76 15.87
C VAL A 609 -0.48 -7.14 15.46
N LYS A 610 -1.28 -7.76 16.31
CA LYS A 610 -1.85 -9.09 16.02
C LYS A 610 -2.72 -9.06 14.76
N LEU A 611 -3.59 -8.06 14.63
CA LEU A 611 -4.45 -7.93 13.45
C LEU A 611 -3.62 -7.66 12.18
N THR A 612 -2.58 -6.84 12.28
CA THR A 612 -1.70 -6.54 11.14
C THR A 612 -0.95 -7.80 10.67
N THR A 613 -0.44 -8.64 11.59
CA THR A 613 0.23 -9.89 11.19
C THR A 613 -0.74 -10.86 10.50
N VAL A 614 -1.98 -10.97 10.97
CA VAL A 614 -3.03 -11.77 10.33
C VAL A 614 -3.30 -11.23 8.91
N LEU A 615 -3.37 -9.90 8.76
CA LEU A 615 -3.57 -9.25 7.46
C LEU A 615 -2.43 -9.59 6.49
N TRP A 616 -1.17 -9.44 6.92
CA TRP A 616 0.00 -9.74 6.08
C TRP A 616 -0.04 -11.17 5.54
N ASP A 617 -0.29 -12.14 6.43
CA ASP A 617 -0.37 -13.56 6.07
C ASP A 617 -1.51 -13.83 5.07
N GLN A 618 -2.66 -13.21 5.26
CA GLN A 618 -3.80 -13.32 4.34
C GLN A 618 -3.51 -12.68 2.99
N LEU A 619 -2.92 -11.49 2.96
CA LEU A 619 -2.60 -10.77 1.71
C LEU A 619 -1.66 -11.61 0.84
N ILE A 620 -0.58 -12.09 1.43
CA ILE A 620 0.45 -12.84 0.71
C ILE A 620 -0.10 -14.20 0.23
N SER A 621 -0.75 -14.96 1.11
CA SER A 621 -1.26 -16.30 0.79
C SER A 621 -2.38 -16.28 -0.24
N ARG A 622 -3.20 -15.22 -0.27
CA ARG A 622 -4.35 -15.11 -1.19
C ARG A 622 -4.01 -14.40 -2.51
N PHE A 623 -2.89 -13.67 -2.57
CA PHE A 623 -2.52 -12.94 -3.77
C PHE A 623 -2.17 -13.87 -4.94
N VAL A 624 -1.41 -14.94 -4.67
CA VAL A 624 -1.00 -15.91 -5.71
C VAL A 624 -2.21 -16.54 -6.43
N PRO A 625 -3.23 -17.05 -5.72
CA PRO A 625 -4.47 -17.49 -6.37
C PRO A 625 -5.18 -16.40 -7.19
N GLY A 626 -5.14 -15.15 -6.73
CA GLY A 626 -5.72 -14.00 -7.47
C GLY A 626 -5.03 -13.79 -8.81
N ILE A 627 -3.70 -13.73 -8.82
CA ILE A 627 -2.90 -13.58 -10.07
C ILE A 627 -3.11 -14.79 -10.98
N ALA A 628 -3.12 -16.02 -10.43
CA ALA A 628 -3.37 -17.22 -11.22
C ALA A 628 -4.75 -17.16 -11.91
N PHE A 629 -5.76 -16.68 -11.20
CA PHE A 629 -7.10 -16.51 -11.76
C PHE A 629 -7.12 -15.43 -12.85
N SER A 630 -6.41 -14.30 -12.65
CA SER A 630 -6.23 -13.27 -13.68
C SER A 630 -5.61 -13.86 -14.95
N ILE A 631 -4.55 -14.67 -14.81
CA ILE A 631 -3.88 -15.34 -15.94
C ILE A 631 -4.87 -16.22 -16.72
N VAL A 632 -5.71 -16.98 -16.01
CA VAL A 632 -6.73 -17.84 -16.62
C VAL A 632 -7.76 -16.99 -17.40
N LEU A 633 -8.25 -15.89 -16.82
CA LEU A 633 -9.22 -15.01 -17.47
C LEU A 633 -8.62 -14.38 -18.76
N VAL A 634 -7.38 -13.91 -18.70
CA VAL A 634 -6.67 -13.33 -19.85
C VAL A 634 -6.44 -14.42 -20.93
N TRP A 635 -6.02 -15.63 -20.52
CA TRP A 635 -5.88 -16.76 -21.43
C TRP A 635 -7.19 -17.08 -22.17
N LEU A 636 -8.32 -17.08 -21.46
CA LEU A 636 -9.63 -17.32 -22.05
C LEU A 636 -9.99 -16.21 -23.06
N ALA A 637 -9.73 -14.94 -22.73
CA ALA A 637 -9.97 -13.81 -23.62
C ALA A 637 -9.12 -13.89 -24.89
N LEU A 638 -7.82 -14.22 -24.75
CA LEU A 638 -6.91 -14.39 -25.87
C LEU A 638 -7.32 -15.61 -26.73
N SER A 639 -7.74 -16.71 -26.09
CA SER A 639 -8.26 -17.89 -26.79
C SER A 639 -9.50 -17.56 -27.61
N TRP A 640 -10.40 -16.72 -27.06
CA TRP A 640 -11.57 -16.21 -27.77
C TRP A 640 -11.17 -15.31 -28.95
N MET A 641 -10.24 -14.40 -28.74
CA MET A 641 -9.73 -13.49 -29.77
C MET A 641 -9.18 -14.25 -31.00
N PHE A 642 -8.33 -15.26 -30.74
CA PHE A 642 -7.66 -16.04 -31.79
C PHE A 642 -8.47 -17.26 -32.23
N ARG A 643 -9.61 -17.55 -31.59
CA ARG A 643 -10.45 -18.74 -31.85
C ARG A 643 -9.64 -20.04 -31.73
N SER A 644 -8.65 -20.06 -30.85
CA SER A 644 -7.74 -21.17 -30.65
C SER A 644 -7.20 -21.15 -29.21
N VAL A 645 -7.44 -22.24 -28.49
CA VAL A 645 -6.94 -22.43 -27.11
C VAL A 645 -5.42 -22.41 -27.08
N TRP A 646 -4.79 -23.03 -28.09
CA TRP A 646 -3.31 -23.11 -28.17
C TRP A 646 -2.67 -21.77 -28.52
N LEU A 647 -3.25 -21.00 -29.45
CA LEU A 647 -2.76 -19.64 -29.75
C LEU A 647 -2.96 -18.72 -28.55
N GLY A 648 -4.07 -18.87 -27.83
CA GLY A 648 -4.30 -18.15 -26.57
C GLY A 648 -3.22 -18.47 -25.55
N LEU A 649 -2.88 -19.74 -25.37
CA LEU A 649 -1.83 -20.16 -24.43
C LEU A 649 -0.44 -19.63 -24.87
N LEU A 650 -0.14 -19.69 -26.16
CA LEU A 650 1.11 -19.14 -26.69
C LEU A 650 1.20 -17.63 -26.49
N ALA A 651 0.07 -16.92 -26.60
CA ALA A 651 0.00 -15.47 -26.41
C ALA A 651 0.17 -15.04 -24.94
N VAL A 652 -0.10 -15.92 -23.97
CA VAL A 652 0.12 -15.63 -22.54
C VAL A 652 1.62 -15.64 -22.20
N VAL A 653 2.44 -16.46 -22.91
CA VAL A 653 3.87 -16.62 -22.59
C VAL A 653 4.63 -15.27 -22.54
N PRO A 654 4.56 -14.39 -23.59
CA PRO A 654 5.29 -13.12 -23.53
C PRO A 654 4.78 -12.19 -22.42
N ASN A 655 3.57 -12.39 -21.92
CA ASN A 655 3.00 -11.60 -20.82
C ASN A 655 3.48 -12.08 -19.45
N LEU A 656 3.82 -13.37 -19.30
CA LEU A 656 4.37 -13.92 -18.06
C LEU A 656 5.87 -13.64 -17.89
N VAL A 657 6.60 -13.55 -18.99
CA VAL A 657 8.04 -13.32 -18.98
C VAL A 657 8.43 -12.04 -18.22
N PRO A 658 7.81 -10.86 -18.50
CA PRO A 658 8.13 -9.65 -17.73
C PRO A 658 7.88 -9.81 -16.23
N LEU A 659 6.85 -10.53 -15.81
CA LEU A 659 6.55 -10.76 -14.38
C LEU A 659 7.68 -11.58 -13.72
N VAL A 660 8.15 -12.63 -14.38
CA VAL A 660 9.28 -13.45 -13.88
C VAL A 660 10.56 -12.59 -13.79
N LEU A 661 10.82 -11.80 -14.82
CA LEU A 661 11.99 -10.90 -14.84
C LEU A 661 11.88 -9.80 -13.81
N LEU A 662 10.65 -9.34 -13.50
CA LEU A 662 10.39 -8.34 -12.46
C LEU A 662 10.70 -8.89 -11.07
N LEU A 663 10.28 -10.15 -10.78
CA LEU A 663 10.66 -10.85 -9.55
C LEU A 663 12.19 -10.94 -9.43
N GLY A 664 12.86 -11.29 -10.54
CA GLY A 664 14.33 -11.32 -10.59
C GLY A 664 14.97 -9.96 -10.34
N LEU A 665 14.40 -8.90 -10.93
CA LEU A 665 14.88 -7.52 -10.74
C LEU A 665 14.73 -7.09 -9.27
N MET A 666 13.62 -7.45 -8.62
CA MET A 666 13.41 -7.18 -7.20
C MET A 666 14.46 -7.92 -6.35
N GLY A 667 14.66 -9.22 -6.62
CA GLY A 667 15.66 -10.02 -5.88
C GLY A 667 17.09 -9.49 -6.05
N LEU A 668 17.48 -9.10 -7.27
CA LEU A 668 18.80 -8.51 -7.55
C LEU A 668 18.95 -7.13 -6.91
N GLY A 669 17.86 -6.35 -6.85
CA GLY A 669 17.86 -5.01 -6.29
C GLY A 669 17.72 -4.96 -4.77
N GLY A 670 17.49 -6.11 -4.12
CA GLY A 670 17.26 -6.18 -2.69
C GLY A 670 15.93 -5.56 -2.25
N PHE A 671 14.94 -5.53 -3.16
CA PHE A 671 13.61 -5.00 -2.86
C PHE A 671 12.72 -6.12 -2.31
N ASP A 672 12.22 -5.93 -1.11
CA ASP A 672 11.31 -6.89 -0.49
C ASP A 672 9.92 -6.86 -1.14
N LEU A 673 9.27 -8.01 -1.16
CA LEU A 673 7.87 -8.12 -1.56
C LEU A 673 6.99 -7.73 -0.35
N LYS A 674 6.17 -6.71 -0.55
CA LYS A 674 5.35 -6.09 0.50
C LYS A 674 3.88 -6.05 0.07
N PRO A 675 2.94 -6.02 1.01
CA PRO A 675 1.52 -5.82 0.65
C PRO A 675 1.29 -4.55 -0.19
N SER A 676 2.04 -3.50 0.05
CA SER A 676 1.92 -2.22 -0.65
C SER A 676 2.42 -2.26 -2.10
N ASN A 677 3.44 -3.10 -2.42
CA ASN A 677 4.01 -3.17 -3.77
C ASN A 677 3.57 -4.39 -4.59
N ILE A 678 2.87 -5.34 -3.96
CA ILE A 678 2.43 -6.58 -4.62
C ILE A 678 1.49 -6.32 -5.80
N LEU A 679 0.73 -5.22 -5.77
CA LEU A 679 -0.19 -4.81 -6.85
C LEU A 679 0.53 -4.53 -8.17
N VAL A 680 1.84 -4.26 -8.14
CA VAL A 680 2.64 -4.04 -9.35
C VAL A 680 2.49 -5.20 -10.34
N PHE A 681 2.40 -6.44 -9.83
CA PHE A 681 2.26 -7.63 -10.68
C PHE A 681 0.93 -7.64 -11.44
N ALA A 682 -0.15 -7.18 -10.81
CA ALA A 682 -1.45 -7.05 -11.47
C ALA A 682 -1.46 -5.89 -12.47
N ILE A 683 -0.88 -4.74 -12.09
CA ILE A 683 -0.75 -3.56 -12.96
C ILE A 683 0.10 -3.92 -14.20
N ALA A 684 1.27 -4.51 -13.97
CA ALA A 684 2.19 -4.93 -15.05
C ALA A 684 1.52 -5.94 -15.98
N PHE A 685 0.86 -6.96 -15.42
CA PHE A 685 0.18 -8.00 -16.20
C PHE A 685 -0.92 -7.41 -17.09
N GLY A 686 -1.69 -6.45 -16.56
CA GLY A 686 -2.74 -5.77 -17.30
C GLY A 686 -2.20 -4.94 -18.47
N ILE A 687 -1.09 -4.23 -18.24
CA ILE A 687 -0.51 -3.31 -19.24
C ILE A 687 0.29 -4.07 -20.32
N VAL A 688 1.04 -5.10 -19.94
CA VAL A 688 1.93 -5.87 -20.83
C VAL A 688 1.15 -6.57 -21.94
N ALA A 689 -0.08 -7.03 -21.69
CA ALA A 689 -0.91 -7.75 -22.66
C ALA A 689 -1.26 -6.91 -23.90
N ASP A 690 -1.26 -5.58 -23.80
CA ASP A 690 -1.55 -4.64 -24.88
C ASP A 690 -0.59 -4.83 -26.08
N ASP A 691 0.71 -4.75 -25.83
CA ASP A 691 1.74 -4.87 -26.84
C ASP A 691 1.67 -6.22 -27.58
N THR A 692 1.51 -7.31 -26.82
CA THR A 692 1.41 -8.68 -27.37
C THR A 692 0.21 -8.83 -28.31
N ILE A 693 -0.95 -8.24 -27.95
CA ILE A 693 -2.18 -8.32 -28.76
C ILE A 693 -1.99 -7.60 -30.12
N HIS A 694 -1.39 -6.41 -30.10
CA HIS A 694 -1.11 -5.66 -31.31
C HIS A 694 -0.09 -6.39 -32.20
N PHE A 695 0.98 -6.95 -31.60
CA PHE A 695 1.99 -7.74 -32.32
C PHE A 695 1.37 -8.99 -32.99
N LEU A 696 0.60 -9.77 -32.23
CA LEU A 696 -0.04 -11.00 -32.73
C LEU A 696 -1.11 -10.72 -33.78
N GLY A 697 -1.84 -9.61 -33.61
CA GLY A 697 -2.84 -9.17 -34.61
C GLY A 697 -2.20 -8.87 -35.98
N ALA A 698 -1.05 -8.18 -35.95
CA ALA A 698 -0.27 -7.89 -37.17
C ALA A 698 0.36 -9.15 -37.75
N LEU A 699 0.94 -9.98 -36.86
CA LEU A 699 1.54 -11.27 -37.23
C LEU A 699 0.53 -12.17 -37.98
N ALA A 700 -0.71 -12.27 -37.46
CA ALA A 700 -1.77 -13.10 -38.04
C ALA A 700 -2.17 -12.58 -39.46
N ARG A 701 -2.14 -11.26 -39.68
CA ARG A 701 -2.36 -10.69 -41.01
C ARG A 701 -1.20 -11.03 -41.96
N ASN A 702 0.02 -10.83 -41.51
CA ASN A 702 1.23 -10.99 -42.33
C ASN A 702 1.52 -12.46 -42.70
N LEU A 703 1.08 -13.43 -41.84
CA LEU A 703 1.20 -14.88 -42.13
C LEU A 703 0.39 -15.31 -43.36
N ARG A 704 -0.66 -14.53 -43.74
CA ARG A 704 -1.46 -14.81 -44.95
C ARG A 704 -0.72 -14.40 -46.24
N SER A 705 0.27 -13.50 -46.15
CA SER A 705 1.00 -12.95 -47.26
C SER A 705 2.28 -13.69 -47.60
N SER A 706 2.85 -14.48 -46.69
CA SER A 706 4.12 -15.18 -46.90
C SER A 706 4.28 -16.38 -45.95
N ASN A 707 4.87 -17.47 -46.44
CA ASN A 707 5.17 -18.66 -45.63
C ASN A 707 6.56 -18.62 -45.01
N GLN A 708 7.36 -17.57 -45.22
CA GLN A 708 8.71 -17.42 -44.63
C GLN A 708 8.63 -16.66 -43.31
N ILE A 709 8.74 -17.41 -42.21
CA ILE A 709 8.54 -16.87 -40.83
C ILE A 709 9.45 -15.65 -40.55
N ASN A 710 10.70 -15.64 -40.97
CA ASN A 710 11.61 -14.51 -40.73
C ASN A 710 11.18 -13.27 -41.48
N ALA A 711 10.68 -13.41 -42.75
CA ALA A 711 10.17 -12.29 -43.54
C ALA A 711 8.88 -11.70 -42.90
N VAL A 712 7.99 -12.61 -42.46
CA VAL A 712 6.73 -12.24 -41.77
C VAL A 712 7.05 -11.51 -40.46
N LEU A 713 7.99 -12.01 -39.65
CA LEU A 713 8.39 -11.36 -38.38
C LEU A 713 9.02 -9.98 -38.64
N ALA A 714 9.91 -9.87 -39.65
CA ALA A 714 10.52 -8.58 -40.01
C ALA A 714 9.46 -7.56 -40.45
N GLN A 715 8.50 -8.01 -41.26
CA GLN A 715 7.38 -7.15 -41.69
C GLN A 715 6.52 -6.71 -40.51
N THR A 716 6.19 -7.64 -39.60
CA THR A 716 5.41 -7.37 -38.38
C THR A 716 6.12 -6.35 -37.50
N ILE A 717 7.44 -6.54 -37.25
CA ILE A 717 8.26 -5.61 -36.44
C ILE A 717 8.27 -4.20 -37.08
N ARG A 718 8.35 -4.11 -38.40
CA ARG A 718 8.31 -2.80 -39.11
C ARG A 718 6.95 -2.12 -38.99
N GLU A 719 5.87 -2.90 -39.03
CA GLU A 719 4.49 -2.40 -38.99
C GLU A 719 4.11 -1.89 -37.62
N VAL A 720 4.29 -2.67 -36.56
CA VAL A 720 3.81 -2.32 -35.21
C VAL A 720 4.90 -1.81 -34.28
N GLY A 721 6.18 -2.11 -34.55
CA GLY A 721 7.29 -1.75 -33.67
C GLY A 721 7.37 -0.27 -33.32
N PRO A 722 7.18 0.66 -34.26
CA PRO A 722 7.19 2.10 -33.92
C PRO A 722 6.15 2.49 -32.86
N ALA A 723 4.93 1.94 -32.96
CA ALA A 723 3.86 2.20 -32.00
C ALA A 723 4.20 1.58 -30.64
N LEU A 724 4.69 0.32 -30.64
CA LEU A 724 5.07 -0.38 -29.39
C LEU A 724 6.18 0.39 -28.64
N VAL A 725 7.22 0.83 -29.34
CA VAL A 725 8.30 1.63 -28.72
C VAL A 725 7.75 2.95 -28.16
N LEU A 726 6.89 3.64 -28.90
CA LEU A 726 6.31 4.91 -28.43
C LEU A 726 5.43 4.68 -27.19
N VAL A 727 4.57 3.67 -27.22
CA VAL A 727 3.70 3.32 -26.07
C VAL A 727 4.54 2.98 -24.85
N THR A 728 5.59 2.16 -25.01
CA THR A 728 6.51 1.84 -23.92
C THR A 728 7.13 3.12 -23.32
N VAL A 729 7.55 4.06 -24.16
CA VAL A 729 8.12 5.34 -23.68
C VAL A 729 7.07 6.13 -22.89
N VAL A 730 5.81 6.17 -23.36
CA VAL A 730 4.69 6.86 -22.66
C VAL A 730 4.40 6.18 -21.32
N VAL A 731 4.36 4.84 -21.28
CA VAL A 731 4.12 4.05 -20.05
C VAL A 731 5.25 4.30 -19.05
N VAL A 732 6.51 4.18 -19.50
CA VAL A 732 7.70 4.42 -18.66
C VAL A 732 7.66 5.85 -18.08
N ALA A 733 7.38 6.84 -18.91
CA ALA A 733 7.32 8.24 -18.46
C ALA A 733 6.16 8.47 -17.48
N GLY A 734 5.00 7.87 -17.75
CA GLY A 734 3.81 8.00 -16.92
C GLY A 734 4.03 7.42 -15.51
N PHE A 735 4.62 6.21 -15.44
CA PHE A 735 4.86 5.56 -14.15
C PHE A 735 6.12 6.09 -13.45
N SER A 736 7.14 6.54 -14.18
CA SER A 736 8.34 7.12 -13.57
C SER A 736 8.09 8.38 -12.73
N UNK A 737 7.09 8.87 -12.83
CA UNK A 737 6.68 9.85 -12.14
C UNK A 737 6.59 9.60 -10.80
N LEU A 738 6.01 8.44 -10.44
CA LEU A 738 5.84 7.91 -9.09
C LEU A 738 7.18 7.74 -8.35
N MET A 739 8.26 7.56 -9.05
CA MET A 739 9.60 7.42 -8.46
C MET A 739 10.03 8.65 -7.64
N ALA A 740 9.41 9.81 -7.87
CA ALA A 740 9.68 11.04 -7.13
C ALA A 740 8.91 11.13 -5.80
N SER A 741 8.04 10.16 -5.49
CA SER A 741 7.27 10.11 -4.25
C SER A 741 8.16 9.94 -3.02
N ARG A 742 7.71 10.46 -1.88
CA ARG A 742 8.29 10.18 -0.57
C ARG A 742 7.89 8.80 -0.01
N PHE A 743 6.89 8.15 -0.64
CA PHE A 743 6.44 6.80 -0.25
C PHE A 743 7.19 5.71 -1.03
N UNK A 744 7.63 4.77 -0.50
CA UNK A 744 8.30 3.75 -0.99
C UNK A 744 7.55 2.98 -1.87
N ALA A 745 6.32 2.66 -1.37
CA ALA A 745 5.37 1.93 -2.17
C ALA A 745 5.19 2.56 -3.56
N LEU A 746 4.90 3.86 -3.63
CA LEU A 746 4.69 4.56 -4.89
C LEU A 746 5.95 4.59 -5.75
N PHE A 747 7.12 4.78 -5.13
CA PHE A 747 8.40 4.68 -5.84
C PHE A 747 8.55 3.32 -6.50
N LEU A 748 8.29 2.23 -5.73
CA LEU A 748 8.40 0.86 -6.25
C LEU A 748 7.36 0.58 -7.33
N ILE A 749 6.11 1.02 -7.14
CA ILE A 749 5.06 0.90 -8.17
C ILE A 749 5.54 1.57 -9.47
N GLY A 750 6.07 2.77 -9.38
CA GLY A 750 6.60 3.51 -10.53
C GLY A 750 7.76 2.81 -11.20
N PHE A 751 8.80 2.48 -10.42
CA PHE A 751 10.03 1.84 -10.91
C PHE A 751 9.76 0.47 -11.52
N LEU A 752 9.01 -0.38 -10.81
CA LEU A 752 8.76 -1.75 -11.24
C LEU A 752 7.81 -1.81 -12.46
N THR A 753 6.78 -0.95 -12.50
CA THR A 753 5.86 -0.90 -13.67
C THR A 753 6.61 -0.36 -14.91
N ALA A 754 7.42 0.68 -14.75
CA ALA A 754 8.25 1.19 -15.84
C ALA A 754 9.22 0.11 -16.34
N SER A 755 9.85 -0.63 -15.43
CA SER A 755 10.74 -1.75 -15.76
C SER A 755 9.97 -2.88 -16.47
N ALA A 756 8.78 -3.22 -16.00
CA ALA A 756 7.91 -4.23 -16.61
C ALA A 756 7.57 -3.88 -18.06
N ALA A 757 7.27 -2.60 -18.36
CA ALA A 757 6.99 -2.14 -19.72
C ALA A 757 8.21 -2.33 -20.64
N VAL A 758 9.42 -2.01 -20.17
CA VAL A 758 10.66 -2.23 -20.94
C VAL A 758 10.90 -3.72 -21.17
N LEU A 759 10.73 -4.53 -20.12
CA LEU A 759 10.90 -5.99 -20.19
C LEU A 759 9.85 -6.62 -21.13
N ALA A 760 8.63 -6.09 -21.15
CA ALA A 760 7.57 -6.52 -22.06
C ALA A 760 7.93 -6.24 -23.51
N LEU A 761 8.41 -5.02 -23.79
CA LEU A 761 8.87 -4.65 -25.14
C LEU A 761 9.98 -5.62 -25.62
N LEU A 762 10.93 -5.95 -24.73
CA LEU A 762 11.99 -6.92 -25.05
C LEU A 762 11.42 -8.33 -25.25
N ALA A 763 10.45 -8.72 -24.43
CA ALA A 763 9.79 -10.04 -24.58
C ALA A 763 9.06 -10.12 -25.93
N ASP A 764 8.32 -9.08 -26.31
CA ASP A 764 7.52 -9.05 -27.55
C ASP A 764 8.38 -8.89 -28.82
N LEU A 765 9.43 -8.08 -28.79
CA LEU A 765 10.26 -7.81 -29.99
C LEU A 765 11.42 -8.79 -30.17
N VAL A 766 11.89 -9.46 -29.08
CA VAL A 766 13.06 -10.38 -29.14
C VAL A 766 12.68 -11.79 -28.70
N GLY A 767 12.15 -11.94 -27.51
CA GLY A 767 11.83 -13.25 -26.90
C GLY A 767 10.78 -14.02 -27.68
N PHE A 768 9.65 -13.36 -28.00
CA PHE A 768 8.53 -13.98 -28.67
C PHE A 768 8.84 -14.35 -30.15
N PRO A 769 9.47 -13.47 -30.95
CA PRO A 769 9.95 -13.89 -32.29
C PRO A 769 10.93 -15.06 -32.25
N ALA A 770 11.83 -15.11 -31.25
CA ALA A 770 12.73 -16.25 -31.10
C ALA A 770 11.95 -17.55 -30.80
N LEU A 771 10.95 -17.48 -29.92
CA LEU A 771 10.06 -18.61 -29.61
C LEU A 771 9.27 -19.06 -30.84
N LEU A 772 8.71 -18.13 -31.61
CA LEU A 772 7.96 -18.45 -32.84
C LEU A 772 8.86 -19.13 -33.89
N ARG A 773 10.12 -18.71 -34.05
CA ARG A 773 11.11 -19.35 -34.94
C ARG A 773 11.44 -20.78 -34.51
N ILE A 774 11.44 -21.08 -33.27
CA ILE A 774 11.58 -22.43 -32.73
C ILE A 774 10.36 -23.28 -33.08
N UNK A 775 9.26 -22.64 -32.72
CA UNK A 775 8.14 -23.27 -32.96
C UNK A 775 7.95 -23.60 -34.31
N ALA A 776 8.20 -22.77 -35.30
CA ALA A 776 8.03 -22.92 -36.75
C ALA A 776 8.94 -24.00 -37.41
N ARG A 777 9.95 -24.44 -36.74
CA ARG A 777 10.82 -25.52 -37.21
C ARG A 777 10.16 -26.91 -37.18
N GLN A 778 9.15 -27.08 -36.36
CA GLN A 778 8.40 -28.33 -36.22
C GLN A 778 7.12 -28.27 -37.05
N PRO A 779 6.74 -29.31 -37.81
CA PRO A 779 5.51 -29.31 -38.62
C PRO A 779 4.24 -29.01 -37.79
N ALA A 780 4.15 -29.61 -36.62
CA ALA A 780 3.02 -29.38 -35.68
C ALA A 780 2.97 -27.95 -35.16
N GLY A 781 4.13 -27.35 -34.88
CA GLY A 781 4.23 -25.95 -34.44
C GLY A 781 3.85 -24.97 -35.56
N ARG A 782 4.21 -25.33 -36.80
CA ARG A 782 3.89 -24.50 -37.97
C ARG A 782 2.36 -24.46 -38.20
N SER A 783 1.67 -25.58 -38.12
CA SER A 783 0.21 -25.64 -38.27
C SER A 783 -0.51 -24.88 -37.16
N LEU A 784 0.05 -24.87 -35.94
CA LEU A 784 -0.47 -24.10 -34.82
C LEU A 784 -0.38 -22.58 -35.08
N ILE A 785 0.72 -22.13 -35.72
CA ILE A 785 0.95 -20.71 -36.02
C ILE A 785 0.09 -20.25 -37.21
N THR A 786 0.00 -21.07 -38.27
CA THR A 786 -0.72 -20.72 -39.52
C THR A 786 -2.24 -20.95 -39.44
N GLY A 787 -2.69 -21.77 -38.46
CA GLY A 787 -4.12 -22.10 -38.34
C GLY A 787 -4.65 -23.06 -39.39
N ASP A 788 -3.75 -23.68 -40.19
CA ASP A 788 -4.16 -24.68 -41.18
C ASP A 788 -4.48 -26.01 -40.49
N PRO A 789 -5.69 -26.54 -40.65
CA PRO A 789 -5.95 -27.89 -40.14
C PRO A 789 -5.16 -28.91 -40.94
N LYS A 790 -4.64 -29.93 -40.27
CA LYS A 790 -3.94 -31.07 -40.89
C LYS A 790 -4.84 -31.77 -41.91
#